data_a45e29d8a5235d4020cab79852c78449
#
_entry.id   a45e29d8a5235d4020cab79852c78449
#
_cell.length_a   1.000
_cell.length_b   1.000
_cell.length_c   1.000
_cell.angle_alpha   90.00
_cell.angle_beta   90.00
_cell.angle_gamma   90.00
#
_symmetry.space_group_name_H-M   'P 1'
#
loop_
_entity.id
_entity.type
_entity.pdbx_description
1 polymer ?
#
loop_
_entity_poly.entity_id
_entity_poly.type
_entity_poly.pdbx_seq_one_letter_code
_entity_poly.pdbx_strand_id
1 'polypeptide(L)'
;MKRSFLAVCCCIQVANAVAQSQLAPKKTLEALRIQEKIHLDAQLDESAWKNVSTATDFVYQWPTPGKTASQRTIVKVLYDDAALYIGVQCFDTHPDSIFHRLSKRDELENTDWFAVILDTYRDGQNALQFGVTPDNVQFDSKFSIANANGNNGNSDGEDPAWDAVWQSSARLTPEGWTAELKIPFAAIRFPKKSNQDWGINFYRTVRRNGENNCWNEVKADISGSLNQMGLLKGIQDIKAPLRLSATPFIAAYANNSYNQPQTSLNGWSHPWTVGMDLKYGINEAFTLDATVIPDFGQVRSDQNVLNLSPFEVRFNENRPFFTEGTELFNKGGLFYSRRVGANAPLINATKVSGRTKNGLGIGVFNAVEDAAFQTYTEEGIEKTRQVSSLTNKSIVVLDQNLLNNSSVTLLNTNVMRSGSNTDANVTGLMFNLKNKAQSYGLNGKAVMSHRIGQGPSESGYNVSLSASKTSGNFLWGSDFNLESDHYNPNDLGLLFSPNEVSHVVWINYNYYKPWWKLNNFWSSMWMYNESLYRPWATWGITQFGFNFGGNTRKFQNFGMNLNVAPWGMHDYFEPRRLDYDAYYEVPESGNLYMWYNSDNRKPFTYYFEGGGRCFLEDGRFNLTMNAGIRWRANGKLSVGVGVGREHLDNNVGGL
;
A
#
# COMPACT_ATOMS: atom_id res chain seq x y z
N MET A 1 -13.82 12.17 40.59
CA MET A 1 -12.74 11.27 40.12
C MET A 1 -12.82 9.79 40.56
N LYS A 2 -13.29 9.43 41.78
CA LYS A 2 -13.35 7.99 42.19
C LYS A 2 -14.50 7.17 41.57
N ARG A 3 -15.58 7.77 41.08
CA ARG A 3 -16.71 7.05 40.45
C ARG A 3 -16.49 6.75 38.95
N SER A 4 -15.64 7.50 38.28
CA SER A 4 -15.31 7.30 36.86
C SER A 4 -14.33 6.15 36.65
N PHE A 5 -13.48 5.84 37.65
CA PHE A 5 -12.51 4.72 37.57
C PHE A 5 -13.19 3.34 37.74
N LEU A 6 -14.31 3.27 38.49
CA LEU A 6 -15.03 2.01 38.67
C LEU A 6 -15.81 1.58 37.41
N ALA A 7 -16.32 2.54 36.65
CA ALA A 7 -17.05 2.25 35.39
C ALA A 7 -16.11 1.72 34.30
N VAL A 8 -14.88 2.21 34.22
CA VAL A 8 -13.87 1.71 33.29
C VAL A 8 -13.40 0.31 33.66
N CYS A 9 -13.22 0.00 34.93
CA CYS A 9 -12.84 -1.35 35.38
C CYS A 9 -13.96 -2.39 35.17
N CYS A 10 -15.25 -2.03 35.28
CA CYS A 10 -16.35 -2.94 34.97
C CYS A 10 -16.46 -3.24 33.46
N CYS A 11 -16.19 -2.28 32.59
CA CYS A 11 -16.17 -2.51 31.13
C CYS A 11 -15.04 -3.45 30.69
N ILE A 12 -13.89 -3.43 31.40
CA ILE A 12 -12.75 -4.31 31.11
C ILE A 12 -13.04 -5.78 31.51
N GLN A 13 -13.86 -6.04 32.52
CA GLN A 13 -14.19 -7.39 32.95
C GLN A 13 -15.26 -8.06 32.06
N VAL A 14 -16.14 -7.31 31.42
CA VAL A 14 -17.12 -7.86 30.46
C VAL A 14 -16.45 -8.25 29.12
N ALA A 15 -15.31 -7.66 28.77
CA ALA A 15 -14.58 -7.96 27.55
C ALA A 15 -13.87 -9.33 27.53
N ASN A 16 -13.72 -10.00 28.67
CA ASN A 16 -12.99 -11.28 28.77
C ASN A 16 -13.83 -12.54 28.44
N ALA A 17 -15.13 -12.40 28.13
CA ALA A 17 -16.00 -13.52 27.82
C ALA A 17 -16.24 -13.76 26.33
N VAL A 18 -15.57 -13.02 25.43
CA VAL A 18 -15.67 -13.27 23.99
C VAL A 18 -14.69 -14.35 23.59
N ALA A 19 -15.20 -15.47 23.09
CA ALA A 19 -14.39 -16.59 22.60
C ALA A 19 -13.29 -16.07 21.66
N GLN A 20 -12.02 -16.29 22.02
CA GLN A 20 -10.87 -15.95 21.17
C GLN A 20 -10.97 -16.77 19.88
N SER A 21 -11.04 -16.10 18.74
CA SER A 21 -10.94 -16.75 17.45
C SER A 21 -9.59 -17.43 17.31
N GLN A 22 -9.58 -18.74 17.04
CA GLN A 22 -8.35 -19.51 16.82
C GLN A 22 -8.03 -19.53 15.32
N LEU A 23 -6.75 -19.49 15.00
CA LEU A 23 -6.27 -19.71 13.64
C LEU A 23 -6.81 -21.05 13.10
N ALA A 24 -7.17 -21.07 11.81
CA ALA A 24 -7.52 -22.33 11.15
C ALA A 24 -6.29 -23.26 11.10
N PRO A 25 -6.47 -24.59 11.12
CA PRO A 25 -5.37 -25.52 10.89
C PRO A 25 -4.71 -25.22 9.54
N LYS A 26 -3.38 -25.18 9.52
CA LYS A 26 -2.64 -24.93 8.28
C LYS A 26 -2.61 -26.19 7.43
N LYS A 27 -3.21 -26.12 6.24
CA LYS A 27 -3.06 -27.15 5.22
C LYS A 27 -1.61 -27.23 4.74
N THR A 28 -1.15 -28.39 4.35
CA THR A 28 0.19 -28.60 3.82
C THR A 28 0.11 -29.19 2.43
N LEU A 29 0.91 -28.68 1.51
CA LEU A 29 1.07 -29.17 0.15
C LEU A 29 2.57 -29.50 -0.07
N GLU A 30 2.86 -30.59 -0.75
CA GLU A 30 4.23 -30.96 -1.10
C GLU A 30 4.49 -30.67 -2.58
N ALA A 31 5.53 -29.91 -2.86
CA ALA A 31 6.03 -29.70 -4.21
C ALA A 31 6.86 -30.89 -4.66
N LEU A 32 6.70 -31.33 -5.90
CA LEU A 32 7.47 -32.42 -6.49
C LEU A 32 8.57 -31.85 -7.38
N ARG A 33 9.82 -32.32 -7.14
CA ARG A 33 10.95 -32.00 -8.03
C ARG A 33 10.84 -32.75 -9.32
N ILE A 34 11.04 -32.08 -10.45
CA ILE A 34 10.97 -32.65 -11.78
C ILE A 34 12.31 -32.53 -12.53
N GLN A 35 12.50 -33.40 -13.49
CA GLN A 35 13.60 -33.34 -14.48
C GLN A 35 13.08 -33.19 -15.91
N GLU A 36 11.81 -33.57 -16.14
CA GLU A 36 11.16 -33.36 -17.43
C GLU A 36 10.82 -31.89 -17.64
N LYS A 37 10.78 -31.47 -18.88
CA LYS A 37 10.43 -30.08 -19.24
C LYS A 37 8.92 -29.94 -19.30
N ILE A 38 8.39 -28.96 -18.59
CA ILE A 38 6.98 -28.56 -18.67
C ILE A 38 6.79 -27.61 -19.86
N HIS A 39 5.79 -27.91 -20.67
CA HIS A 39 5.34 -27.05 -21.77
C HIS A 39 4.16 -26.19 -21.28
N LEU A 40 4.34 -24.89 -21.29
CA LEU A 40 3.27 -23.97 -20.86
C LEU A 40 2.22 -23.82 -21.96
N ASP A 41 1.27 -24.74 -22.03
CA ASP A 41 0.16 -24.72 -22.99
C ASP A 41 -1.22 -24.82 -22.34
N ALA A 42 -1.25 -24.78 -21.00
CA ALA A 42 -2.43 -24.97 -20.16
C ALA A 42 -3.08 -26.37 -20.30
N GLN A 43 -2.27 -27.39 -20.65
CA GLN A 43 -2.68 -28.79 -20.64
C GLN A 43 -1.85 -29.50 -19.58
N LEU A 44 -2.45 -29.93 -18.50
CA LEU A 44 -1.75 -30.62 -17.41
C LEU A 44 -1.62 -32.12 -17.73
N ASP A 45 -1.04 -32.44 -18.89
CA ASP A 45 -0.96 -33.80 -19.43
C ASP A 45 0.40 -34.47 -19.25
N GLU A 46 1.47 -33.72 -18.92
CA GLU A 46 2.78 -34.30 -18.61
C GLU A 46 2.71 -35.28 -17.43
N SER A 47 3.57 -36.24 -17.44
CA SER A 47 3.59 -37.34 -16.45
C SER A 47 3.78 -36.80 -15.02
N ALA A 48 4.54 -35.71 -14.84
CA ALA A 48 4.78 -35.08 -13.57
C ALA A 48 3.49 -34.58 -12.89
N TRP A 49 2.52 -34.05 -13.66
CA TRP A 49 1.27 -33.60 -13.11
C TRP A 49 0.35 -34.70 -12.57
N LYS A 50 0.61 -35.97 -12.93
CA LYS A 50 -0.22 -37.11 -12.52
C LYS A 50 0.10 -37.59 -11.10
N ASN A 51 1.38 -37.48 -10.69
CA ASN A 51 1.91 -38.12 -9.48
C ASN A 51 2.22 -37.13 -8.33
N VAL A 52 1.71 -35.90 -8.39
CA VAL A 52 1.95 -34.87 -7.38
C VAL A 52 0.76 -34.68 -6.46
N SER A 53 1.02 -34.28 -5.22
CA SER A 53 -0.01 -33.92 -4.26
C SER A 53 -0.87 -32.75 -4.76
N THR A 54 -2.15 -32.76 -4.42
CA THR A 54 -3.10 -31.77 -4.91
C THR A 54 -3.66 -30.91 -3.77
N ALA A 55 -3.76 -29.62 -4.02
CA ALA A 55 -4.53 -28.71 -3.17
C ALA A 55 -5.97 -28.66 -3.65
N THR A 56 -6.88 -29.12 -2.80
CA THR A 56 -8.33 -29.18 -3.01
C THR A 56 -9.08 -28.58 -1.83
N ASP A 57 -10.40 -28.71 -1.81
CA ASP A 57 -11.26 -28.29 -0.70
C ASP A 57 -11.14 -26.80 -0.38
N PHE A 58 -11.28 -25.99 -1.43
CA PHE A 58 -11.36 -24.55 -1.32
C PHE A 58 -12.61 -24.13 -0.55
N VAL A 59 -12.48 -23.06 0.22
CA VAL A 59 -13.56 -22.46 1.01
C VAL A 59 -13.76 -21.00 0.61
N TYR A 60 -14.95 -20.49 0.84
CA TYR A 60 -15.23 -19.07 0.67
C TYR A 60 -14.37 -18.24 1.62
N GLN A 61 -13.72 -17.26 1.08
CA GLN A 61 -13.24 -16.08 1.82
C GLN A 61 -14.36 -15.03 1.87
N TRP A 62 -15.13 -14.92 0.79
CA TRP A 62 -16.24 -13.99 0.62
C TRP A 62 -17.31 -14.62 -0.30
N PRO A 63 -18.61 -14.43 -0.09
CA PRO A 63 -19.30 -13.59 0.91
C PRO A 63 -19.58 -14.29 2.24
N THR A 64 -19.37 -15.59 2.33
CA THR A 64 -19.70 -16.41 3.50
C THR A 64 -18.45 -17.18 3.93
N PRO A 65 -17.55 -16.59 4.72
CA PRO A 65 -16.28 -17.20 5.09
C PRO A 65 -16.43 -18.61 5.66
N GLY A 66 -15.54 -19.53 5.24
CA GLY A 66 -15.48 -20.91 5.70
C GLY A 66 -16.50 -21.87 5.04
N LYS A 67 -17.44 -21.39 4.22
CA LYS A 67 -18.33 -22.26 3.43
C LYS A 67 -17.53 -22.92 2.30
N THR A 68 -17.86 -24.19 1.97
CA THR A 68 -17.27 -24.90 0.83
C THR A 68 -17.50 -24.12 -0.47
N ALA A 69 -16.45 -23.98 -1.29
CA ALA A 69 -16.52 -23.32 -2.60
C ALA A 69 -17.58 -23.95 -3.50
N SER A 70 -18.31 -23.13 -4.27
CA SER A 70 -19.37 -23.63 -5.16
C SER A 70 -18.81 -24.36 -6.38
N GLN A 71 -17.60 -24.05 -6.78
CA GLN A 71 -16.90 -24.63 -7.93
C GLN A 71 -15.59 -25.29 -7.48
N ARG A 72 -15.37 -26.50 -7.95
CA ARG A 72 -14.17 -27.27 -7.62
C ARG A 72 -12.92 -26.64 -8.22
N THR A 73 -11.83 -26.62 -7.45
CA THR A 73 -10.51 -26.18 -7.90
C THR A 73 -9.47 -27.20 -7.47
N ILE A 74 -8.57 -27.56 -8.37
CA ILE A 74 -7.44 -28.46 -8.09
C ILE A 74 -6.17 -27.73 -8.47
N VAL A 75 -5.22 -27.62 -7.53
CA VAL A 75 -3.90 -27.01 -7.78
C VAL A 75 -2.81 -28.02 -7.50
N LYS A 76 -1.79 -28.00 -8.32
CA LYS A 76 -0.60 -28.85 -8.26
C LYS A 76 0.64 -27.98 -8.32
N VAL A 77 1.71 -28.38 -7.62
CA VAL A 77 2.97 -27.62 -7.57
C VAL A 77 4.14 -28.52 -7.87
N LEU A 78 4.90 -28.15 -8.89
CA LEU A 78 6.14 -28.78 -9.29
C LEU A 78 7.28 -27.77 -9.22
N TYR A 79 8.51 -28.22 -9.19
CA TYR A 79 9.67 -27.35 -9.33
C TYR A 79 10.85 -28.08 -9.97
N ASP A 80 11.72 -27.32 -10.63
CA ASP A 80 13.03 -27.75 -11.11
C ASP A 80 14.15 -26.89 -10.48
N ASP A 81 15.30 -26.81 -11.07
CA ASP A 81 16.42 -25.99 -10.59
C ASP A 81 16.23 -24.49 -10.90
N ALA A 82 15.31 -24.13 -11.79
CA ALA A 82 15.15 -22.79 -12.32
C ALA A 82 13.85 -22.09 -11.89
N ALA A 83 12.77 -22.86 -11.68
CA ALA A 83 11.44 -22.30 -11.49
C ALA A 83 10.51 -23.16 -10.62
N LEU A 84 9.50 -22.51 -10.07
CA LEU A 84 8.30 -23.12 -9.52
C LEU A 84 7.23 -23.17 -10.61
N TYR A 85 6.56 -24.32 -10.76
CA TYR A 85 5.46 -24.50 -11.70
C TYR A 85 4.16 -24.75 -10.94
N ILE A 86 3.12 -24.06 -11.31
CA ILE A 86 1.78 -24.20 -10.70
C ILE A 86 0.80 -24.54 -11.80
N GLY A 87 0.22 -25.73 -11.73
CA GLY A 87 -0.86 -26.16 -12.59
C GLY A 87 -2.18 -26.05 -11.87
N VAL A 88 -3.16 -25.40 -12.46
CA VAL A 88 -4.50 -25.25 -11.87
C VAL A 88 -5.58 -25.69 -12.84
N GLN A 89 -6.56 -26.43 -12.30
CA GLN A 89 -7.80 -26.78 -12.97
C GLN A 89 -8.97 -26.17 -12.21
N CYS A 90 -9.61 -25.21 -12.83
CA CYS A 90 -10.76 -24.46 -12.32
C CYS A 90 -12.04 -25.01 -12.95
N PHE A 91 -12.66 -26.01 -12.34
CA PHE A 91 -13.94 -26.54 -12.80
C PHE A 91 -15.05 -25.51 -12.68
N ASP A 92 -16.00 -25.55 -13.59
CA ASP A 92 -17.20 -24.73 -13.55
C ASP A 92 -18.41 -25.53 -14.06
N THR A 93 -19.50 -25.49 -13.33
CA THR A 93 -20.76 -26.18 -13.72
C THR A 93 -21.45 -25.52 -14.92
N HIS A 94 -21.04 -24.31 -15.28
CA HIS A 94 -21.58 -23.55 -16.42
C HIS A 94 -20.41 -22.83 -17.14
N PRO A 95 -19.56 -23.57 -17.88
CA PRO A 95 -18.38 -23.01 -18.51
C PRO A 95 -18.65 -21.82 -19.45
N ASP A 96 -19.79 -21.85 -20.15
CA ASP A 96 -20.22 -20.77 -21.05
C ASP A 96 -20.54 -19.45 -20.31
N SER A 97 -20.61 -19.49 -18.99
CA SER A 97 -20.91 -18.34 -18.14
C SER A 97 -19.71 -17.84 -17.35
N ILE A 98 -18.53 -18.33 -17.65
CA ILE A 98 -17.29 -17.84 -17.07
C ILE A 98 -17.06 -16.39 -17.54
N PHE A 99 -16.80 -15.51 -16.59
CA PHE A 99 -16.47 -14.13 -16.90
C PHE A 99 -15.00 -14.06 -17.33
N HIS A 100 -14.76 -13.83 -18.60
CA HIS A 100 -13.43 -13.66 -19.16
C HIS A 100 -13.37 -12.45 -20.06
N ARG A 101 -12.23 -11.77 -20.08
CA ARG A 101 -12.02 -10.55 -20.85
C ARG A 101 -10.52 -10.25 -20.96
N LEU A 102 -10.07 -9.88 -22.14
CA LEU A 102 -8.76 -9.27 -22.33
C LEU A 102 -8.74 -7.87 -21.71
N SER A 103 -7.72 -7.62 -20.92
CA SER A 103 -7.39 -6.33 -20.32
C SER A 103 -5.87 -6.10 -20.41
N LYS A 104 -5.41 -4.96 -19.99
CA LYS A 104 -3.97 -4.78 -19.76
C LYS A 104 -3.51 -5.61 -18.57
N ARG A 105 -2.22 -5.94 -18.55
CA ARG A 105 -1.57 -6.52 -17.38
C ARG A 105 -1.91 -5.69 -16.14
N ASP A 106 -2.15 -6.35 -15.02
CA ASP A 106 -2.49 -5.80 -13.71
C ASP A 106 -3.85 -5.08 -13.62
N GLU A 107 -4.61 -4.98 -14.71
CA GLU A 107 -5.96 -4.45 -14.71
C GLU A 107 -6.98 -5.59 -14.66
N LEU A 108 -7.38 -5.97 -13.44
CA LEU A 108 -8.43 -6.99 -13.22
C LEU A 108 -9.82 -6.36 -13.33
N GLU A 109 -10.29 -6.20 -14.56
CA GLU A 109 -11.68 -5.84 -14.78
C GLU A 109 -12.62 -7.00 -14.34
N ASN A 110 -13.88 -6.90 -14.59
CA ASN A 110 -14.91 -7.87 -14.20
C ASN A 110 -14.70 -9.26 -14.86
N THR A 111 -13.71 -10.01 -14.41
CA THR A 111 -13.27 -11.32 -14.91
C THR A 111 -13.09 -12.33 -13.79
N ASP A 112 -13.17 -13.61 -14.09
CA ASP A 112 -12.67 -14.68 -13.21
C ASP A 112 -11.14 -14.62 -13.18
N TRP A 113 -10.54 -15.07 -12.08
CA TRP A 113 -9.09 -15.18 -11.97
C TRP A 113 -8.67 -16.23 -10.94
N PHE A 114 -7.45 -16.68 -11.06
CA PHE A 114 -6.74 -17.50 -10.10
C PHE A 114 -5.43 -16.82 -9.72
N ALA A 115 -5.03 -16.92 -8.45
CA ALA A 115 -3.75 -16.42 -7.98
C ALA A 115 -3.15 -17.33 -6.92
N VAL A 116 -1.82 -17.31 -6.85
CA VAL A 116 -1.02 -17.85 -5.76
C VAL A 116 -0.35 -16.72 -5.00
N ILE A 117 -0.35 -16.81 -3.68
CA ILE A 117 0.43 -15.93 -2.79
C ILE A 117 1.50 -16.78 -2.12
N LEU A 118 2.75 -16.31 -2.16
CA LEU A 118 3.95 -16.97 -1.63
C LEU A 118 4.63 -16.09 -0.58
N ASP A 119 4.73 -16.58 0.66
CA ASP A 119 5.58 -16.04 1.71
C ASP A 119 6.82 -16.93 1.84
N THR A 120 7.87 -16.57 1.12
CA THR A 120 9.11 -17.36 1.01
C THR A 120 9.98 -17.28 2.26
N TYR A 121 9.82 -16.23 3.09
CA TYR A 121 10.51 -16.08 4.36
C TYR A 121 9.74 -16.66 5.56
N ARG A 122 8.45 -16.96 5.36
CA ARG A 122 7.53 -17.41 6.42
C ARG A 122 7.46 -16.43 7.58
N ASP A 123 7.52 -15.16 7.27
CA ASP A 123 7.49 -14.09 8.28
C ASP A 123 6.07 -13.54 8.52
N GLY A 124 5.10 -13.89 7.67
CA GLY A 124 3.73 -13.38 7.72
C GLY A 124 3.63 -11.86 7.54
N GLN A 125 4.68 -11.24 7.02
CA GLN A 125 4.78 -9.79 6.84
C GLN A 125 4.97 -9.40 5.37
N ASN A 126 5.61 -10.27 4.58
CA ASN A 126 5.91 -10.03 3.19
C ASN A 126 5.52 -11.24 2.35
N ALA A 127 4.89 -11.01 1.21
CA ALA A 127 4.53 -12.06 0.27
C ALA A 127 4.49 -11.53 -1.16
N LEU A 128 4.52 -12.44 -2.12
CA LEU A 128 4.43 -12.16 -3.55
C LEU A 128 3.19 -12.85 -4.10
N GLN A 129 2.43 -12.16 -4.94
CA GLN A 129 1.27 -12.69 -5.65
C GLN A 129 1.57 -12.83 -7.13
N PHE A 130 1.11 -13.93 -7.72
CA PHE A 130 1.12 -14.17 -9.15
C PHE A 130 -0.25 -14.69 -9.54
N GLY A 131 -0.87 -14.08 -10.52
CA GLY A 131 -2.21 -14.45 -10.90
C GLY A 131 -2.50 -14.33 -12.38
N VAL A 132 -3.53 -15.03 -12.82
CA VAL A 132 -3.89 -15.14 -14.23
C VAL A 132 -5.41 -15.21 -14.40
N THR A 133 -5.92 -14.63 -15.48
CA THR A 133 -7.32 -14.74 -15.91
C THR A 133 -7.48 -15.89 -16.92
N PRO A 134 -8.74 -16.33 -17.23
CA PRO A 134 -8.98 -17.36 -18.26
C PRO A 134 -8.46 -16.96 -19.66
N ASP A 135 -8.33 -15.66 -19.96
CA ASP A 135 -7.73 -15.16 -21.20
C ASP A 135 -6.23 -14.91 -21.11
N ASN A 136 -5.57 -15.51 -20.10
CA ASN A 136 -4.13 -15.41 -19.85
C ASN A 136 -3.62 -13.98 -19.64
N VAL A 137 -4.44 -13.09 -19.06
CA VAL A 137 -3.95 -11.80 -18.59
C VAL A 137 -3.27 -12.00 -17.26
N GLN A 138 -2.00 -11.66 -17.18
CA GLN A 138 -1.20 -11.75 -15.97
C GLN A 138 -1.43 -10.55 -15.07
N PHE A 139 -1.33 -10.79 -13.77
CA PHE A 139 -1.22 -9.75 -12.76
C PHE A 139 -0.29 -10.23 -11.64
N ASP A 140 0.44 -9.34 -11.07
CA ASP A 140 1.26 -9.61 -9.90
C ASP A 140 1.27 -8.43 -8.94
N SER A 141 1.58 -8.72 -7.69
CA SER A 141 1.68 -7.72 -6.64
C SER A 141 2.57 -8.22 -5.51
N LYS A 142 2.93 -7.29 -4.64
CA LYS A 142 3.71 -7.57 -3.45
C LYS A 142 2.96 -7.11 -2.22
N PHE A 143 2.93 -7.95 -1.21
CA PHE A 143 2.36 -7.62 0.10
C PHE A 143 3.47 -7.23 1.06
N SER A 144 3.27 -6.14 1.81
CA SER A 144 4.14 -5.75 2.90
C SER A 144 3.36 -5.03 3.99
N ILE A 145 3.47 -5.49 5.25
CA ILE A 145 2.83 -4.81 6.39
C ILE A 145 3.31 -3.35 6.51
N ALA A 146 4.51 -3.03 6.07
CA ALA A 146 5.00 -1.66 6.04
C ALA A 146 4.14 -0.74 5.16
N ASN A 147 3.56 -1.29 4.08
CA ASN A 147 2.67 -0.55 3.17
C ASN A 147 1.23 -0.44 3.70
N ALA A 148 0.80 -1.34 4.60
CA ALA A 148 -0.54 -1.33 5.18
C ALA A 148 -0.82 -0.08 6.04
N ASN A 149 0.22 0.55 6.57
CA ASN A 149 0.15 1.78 7.35
C ASN A 149 0.33 3.06 6.50
N GLY A 150 0.50 2.91 5.19
CA GLY A 150 0.63 4.03 4.24
C GLY A 150 -0.69 4.30 3.50
N ASN A 151 -0.90 5.55 3.06
CA ASN A 151 -2.12 5.98 2.35
C ASN A 151 -2.37 5.30 0.99
N ASN A 152 -1.51 4.40 0.54
CA ASN A 152 -1.57 3.77 -0.79
C ASN A 152 -1.84 2.26 -0.75
N GLY A 153 -2.00 1.64 0.42
CA GLY A 153 -2.19 0.19 0.54
C GLY A 153 -3.63 -0.20 0.84
N ASN A 154 -4.09 -1.30 0.27
CA ASN A 154 -5.22 -2.06 0.79
C ASN A 154 -4.91 -2.48 2.25
N SER A 155 -5.92 -2.87 3.02
CA SER A 155 -5.80 -3.27 4.43
C SER A 155 -4.66 -4.28 4.72
N ASP A 156 -4.21 -5.02 3.71
CA ASP A 156 -3.14 -6.03 3.80
C ASP A 156 -1.78 -5.54 3.25
N GLY A 157 -1.66 -4.26 2.87
CA GLY A 157 -0.42 -3.67 2.36
C GLY A 157 -0.01 -4.15 0.97
N GLU A 158 -0.97 -4.44 0.11
CA GLU A 158 -0.73 -4.82 -1.27
C GLU A 158 -0.19 -3.64 -2.10
N ASP A 159 0.88 -3.91 -2.85
CA ASP A 159 1.50 -2.98 -3.79
C ASP A 159 1.40 -3.59 -5.22
N PRO A 160 0.43 -3.15 -6.02
CA PRO A 160 0.26 -3.63 -7.40
C PRO A 160 1.24 -3.00 -8.39
N ALA A 161 2.08 -2.05 -7.97
CA ALA A 161 3.11 -1.46 -8.82
C ALA A 161 4.38 -2.34 -8.92
N TRP A 162 4.46 -3.41 -8.11
CA TRP A 162 5.55 -4.38 -8.23
C TRP A 162 5.32 -5.28 -9.43
N ASP A 163 6.32 -5.44 -10.29
CA ASP A 163 6.27 -6.19 -11.53
C ASP A 163 7.38 -7.26 -11.57
N ALA A 164 7.03 -8.47 -11.95
CA ALA A 164 7.95 -9.61 -12.07
C ALA A 164 7.96 -10.17 -13.49
N VAL A 165 9.08 -10.76 -13.86
CA VAL A 165 9.21 -11.50 -15.13
C VAL A 165 8.91 -12.98 -14.88
N TRP A 166 7.75 -13.42 -15.32
CA TRP A 166 7.30 -14.81 -15.24
C TRP A 166 6.41 -15.17 -16.43
N GLN A 167 6.06 -16.44 -16.56
CA GLN A 167 5.33 -16.95 -17.72
C GLN A 167 4.06 -17.67 -17.29
N SER A 168 3.03 -17.61 -18.11
CA SER A 168 1.79 -18.36 -17.92
C SER A 168 1.17 -18.76 -19.24
N SER A 169 0.32 -19.76 -19.18
CA SER A 169 -0.65 -20.10 -20.20
C SER A 169 -1.99 -20.37 -19.54
N ALA A 170 -3.10 -19.95 -20.15
CA ALA A 170 -4.43 -20.26 -19.67
C ALA A 170 -5.38 -20.50 -20.85
N ARG A 171 -6.37 -21.39 -20.65
CA ARG A 171 -7.36 -21.71 -21.69
C ARG A 171 -8.68 -22.14 -21.10
N LEU A 172 -9.76 -21.80 -21.78
CA LEU A 172 -11.09 -22.32 -21.50
C LEU A 172 -11.19 -23.79 -21.95
N THR A 173 -11.89 -24.59 -21.19
CA THR A 173 -12.15 -26.01 -21.44
C THR A 173 -13.65 -26.31 -21.30
N PRO A 174 -14.14 -27.45 -21.81
CA PRO A 174 -15.54 -27.84 -21.61
C PRO A 174 -15.94 -28.03 -20.14
N GLU A 175 -14.98 -28.21 -19.24
CA GLU A 175 -15.21 -28.41 -17.81
C GLU A 175 -14.95 -27.13 -16.96
N GLY A 176 -14.54 -26.03 -17.59
CA GLY A 176 -14.16 -24.81 -16.92
C GLY A 176 -12.99 -24.09 -17.58
N TRP A 177 -11.87 -23.97 -16.90
CA TRP A 177 -10.62 -23.45 -17.46
C TRP A 177 -9.39 -23.99 -16.71
N THR A 178 -8.27 -24.00 -17.39
CA THR A 178 -6.98 -24.45 -16.86
C THR A 178 -5.94 -23.38 -17.02
N ALA A 179 -4.94 -23.38 -16.15
CA ALA A 179 -3.75 -22.52 -16.32
C ALA A 179 -2.49 -23.20 -15.79
N GLU A 180 -1.37 -22.78 -16.36
CA GLU A 180 -0.02 -23.09 -15.92
C GLU A 180 0.75 -21.80 -15.70
N LEU A 181 1.40 -21.70 -14.55
CA LEU A 181 2.25 -20.58 -14.18
C LEU A 181 3.67 -21.12 -13.98
N LYS A 182 4.66 -20.48 -14.60
CA LYS A 182 6.09 -20.71 -14.37
C LYS A 182 6.69 -19.48 -13.72
N ILE A 183 7.07 -19.61 -12.46
CA ILE A 183 7.64 -18.55 -11.64
C ILE A 183 9.14 -18.83 -11.46
N PRO A 184 10.03 -18.14 -12.19
CA PRO A 184 11.46 -18.34 -12.07
C PRO A 184 11.95 -17.99 -10.65
N PHE A 185 12.88 -18.77 -10.11
CA PHE A 185 13.52 -18.43 -8.83
C PHE A 185 14.30 -17.11 -8.88
N ALA A 186 14.62 -16.63 -10.08
CA ALA A 186 15.18 -15.30 -10.28
C ALA A 186 14.19 -14.17 -9.96
N ALA A 187 12.87 -14.40 -10.10
CA ALA A 187 11.83 -13.42 -9.84
C ALA A 187 11.47 -13.29 -8.34
N ILE A 188 11.87 -14.25 -7.51
CA ILE A 188 11.53 -14.30 -6.08
C ILE A 188 12.79 -14.30 -5.22
N ARG A 189 12.65 -13.83 -3.99
CA ARG A 189 13.71 -13.86 -2.98
C ARG A 189 13.34 -14.89 -1.91
N PHE A 190 14.31 -15.64 -1.42
CA PHE A 190 14.12 -16.61 -0.38
C PHE A 190 15.39 -16.78 0.48
N PRO A 191 15.27 -17.29 1.73
CA PRO A 191 16.43 -17.48 2.59
C PRO A 191 17.30 -18.63 2.09
N LYS A 192 18.61 -18.54 2.25
CA LYS A 192 19.55 -19.62 1.93
C LYS A 192 19.41 -20.76 2.91
N LYS A 193 18.67 -21.80 2.52
CA LYS A 193 18.43 -23.05 3.27
C LYS A 193 18.40 -24.22 2.32
N SER A 194 18.86 -25.41 2.73
CA SER A 194 18.73 -26.63 1.94
C SER A 194 17.27 -27.06 1.77
N ASN A 195 16.48 -26.97 2.83
CA ASN A 195 15.05 -27.25 2.80
C ASN A 195 14.28 -25.94 2.93
N GLN A 196 13.39 -25.67 1.99
CA GLN A 196 12.54 -24.50 1.97
C GLN A 196 11.13 -24.89 2.45
N ASP A 197 10.66 -24.20 3.47
CA ASP A 197 9.27 -24.25 3.93
C ASP A 197 8.66 -22.87 3.71
N TRP A 198 7.77 -22.73 2.73
CA TRP A 198 7.15 -21.45 2.38
C TRP A 198 5.71 -21.38 2.85
N GLY A 199 5.25 -20.18 3.17
CA GLY A 199 3.83 -19.90 3.26
C GLY A 199 3.22 -19.88 1.86
N ILE A 200 2.07 -20.52 1.67
CA ILE A 200 1.37 -20.52 0.39
C ILE A 200 -0.14 -20.47 0.61
N ASN A 201 -0.82 -19.70 -0.22
CA ASN A 201 -2.27 -19.83 -0.38
C ASN A 201 -2.65 -19.64 -1.84
N PHE A 202 -3.77 -20.23 -2.22
CA PHE A 202 -4.34 -20.10 -3.55
C PHE A 202 -5.69 -19.42 -3.43
N TYR A 203 -5.98 -18.53 -4.37
CA TYR A 203 -7.22 -17.78 -4.44
C TYR A 203 -7.85 -17.97 -5.81
N ARG A 204 -9.18 -18.05 -5.83
CA ARG A 204 -9.97 -18.06 -7.05
C ARG A 204 -11.20 -17.20 -6.89
N THR A 205 -11.45 -16.36 -7.89
CA THR A 205 -12.70 -15.61 -8.01
C THR A 205 -13.61 -16.29 -9.02
N VAL A 206 -14.86 -16.56 -8.60
CA VAL A 206 -15.96 -16.94 -9.48
C VAL A 206 -16.89 -15.74 -9.58
N ARG A 207 -16.65 -14.91 -10.57
CA ARG A 207 -17.27 -13.57 -10.67
C ARG A 207 -18.78 -13.62 -10.79
N ARG A 208 -19.31 -14.58 -11.54
CA ARG A 208 -20.74 -14.82 -11.71
C ARG A 208 -21.45 -14.95 -10.35
N ASN A 209 -20.83 -15.63 -9.41
CA ASN A 209 -21.39 -15.87 -8.08
C ASN A 209 -21.05 -14.77 -7.07
N GLY A 210 -20.15 -13.83 -7.42
CA GLY A 210 -19.58 -12.87 -6.48
C GLY A 210 -18.77 -13.55 -5.38
N GLU A 211 -18.04 -14.59 -5.73
CA GLU A 211 -17.42 -15.55 -4.84
C GLU A 211 -15.90 -15.46 -4.93
N ASN A 212 -15.26 -15.20 -3.80
CA ASN A 212 -13.80 -15.32 -3.66
C ASN A 212 -13.52 -16.51 -2.75
N ASN A 213 -12.72 -17.42 -3.25
CA ASN A 213 -12.34 -18.65 -2.56
C ASN A 213 -10.86 -18.65 -2.22
N CYS A 214 -10.50 -19.31 -1.13
CA CYS A 214 -9.12 -19.57 -0.76
C CYS A 214 -8.93 -21.06 -0.41
N TRP A 215 -7.72 -21.57 -0.61
CA TRP A 215 -7.38 -22.94 -0.29
C TRP A 215 -7.23 -23.16 1.21
N ASN A 216 -6.35 -22.41 1.88
CA ASN A 216 -6.28 -22.36 3.33
C ASN A 216 -7.23 -21.29 3.82
N GLU A 217 -8.12 -21.63 4.73
CA GLU A 217 -9.12 -20.70 5.26
C GLU A 217 -8.46 -19.46 5.87
N VAL A 218 -8.88 -18.28 5.41
CA VAL A 218 -8.51 -16.99 5.98
C VAL A 218 -9.73 -16.44 6.72
N LYS A 219 -9.67 -16.49 8.04
CA LYS A 219 -10.73 -15.97 8.91
C LYS A 219 -10.70 -14.46 8.92
N ALA A 220 -11.82 -13.85 8.60
CA ALA A 220 -11.95 -12.39 8.52
C ALA A 220 -11.87 -11.69 9.90
N ASP A 221 -12.14 -12.44 10.97
CA ASP A 221 -12.07 -11.96 12.36
C ASP A 221 -10.69 -12.11 13.01
N ILE A 222 -9.66 -12.52 12.24
CA ILE A 222 -8.26 -12.58 12.68
C ILE A 222 -7.41 -11.65 11.81
N SER A 223 -6.64 -10.79 12.45
CA SER A 223 -5.78 -9.82 11.77
C SER A 223 -4.66 -10.49 10.97
N GLY A 224 -4.48 -10.03 9.73
CA GLY A 224 -3.42 -10.43 8.81
C GLY A 224 -3.75 -11.73 8.05
N SER A 225 -3.83 -11.63 6.73
CA SER A 225 -4.10 -12.77 5.85
C SER A 225 -2.86 -13.66 5.69
N LEU A 226 -1.66 -13.07 5.65
CA LEU A 226 -0.40 -13.77 5.40
C LEU A 226 -0.04 -14.76 6.52
N ASN A 227 -0.36 -14.46 7.77
CA ASN A 227 -0.08 -15.37 8.89
C ASN A 227 -1.02 -16.59 8.93
N GLN A 228 -2.10 -16.57 8.14
CA GLN A 228 -3.10 -17.62 8.01
C GLN A 228 -2.89 -18.52 6.79
N MET A 229 -1.80 -18.35 6.05
CA MET A 229 -1.48 -19.18 4.87
C MET A 229 -1.15 -20.62 5.26
N GLY A 230 -1.39 -21.55 4.34
CA GLY A 230 -0.93 -22.93 4.39
C GLY A 230 0.59 -23.04 4.23
N LEU A 231 1.09 -24.25 4.13
CA LEU A 231 2.52 -24.56 4.02
C LEU A 231 2.82 -25.30 2.71
N LEU A 232 3.82 -24.82 1.97
CA LEU A 232 4.45 -25.52 0.86
C LEU A 232 5.75 -26.12 1.36
N LYS A 233 5.90 -27.45 1.22
CA LYS A 233 7.07 -28.22 1.59
C LYS A 233 7.64 -28.98 0.39
N GLY A 234 8.75 -29.66 0.60
CA GLY A 234 9.36 -30.54 -0.41
C GLY A 234 10.33 -29.83 -1.35
N ILE A 235 10.46 -28.52 -1.29
CA ILE A 235 11.45 -27.77 -2.08
C ILE A 235 12.82 -27.92 -1.42
N GLN A 236 13.77 -28.49 -2.14
CA GLN A 236 15.11 -28.78 -1.63
C GLN A 236 16.19 -28.32 -2.59
N ASP A 237 17.31 -27.88 -2.03
CA ASP A 237 18.57 -27.59 -2.72
C ASP A 237 18.42 -26.71 -3.97
N ILE A 238 17.45 -25.78 -3.94
CA ILE A 238 17.30 -24.77 -5.00
C ILE A 238 18.35 -23.68 -4.83
N LYS A 239 18.88 -23.23 -5.95
CA LYS A 239 19.80 -22.09 -6.01
C LYS A 239 19.17 -21.02 -6.88
N ALA A 240 19.19 -19.79 -6.40
CA ALA A 240 18.83 -18.68 -7.27
C ALA A 240 19.85 -18.62 -8.43
N PRO A 241 19.40 -18.61 -9.69
CA PRO A 241 20.31 -18.40 -10.81
C PRO A 241 20.98 -17.03 -10.70
N LEU A 242 22.05 -16.81 -11.47
CA LEU A 242 22.67 -15.49 -11.56
C LEU A 242 21.60 -14.47 -11.97
N ARG A 243 21.33 -13.51 -11.09
CA ARG A 243 20.38 -12.42 -11.31
C ARG A 243 21.17 -11.18 -11.67
N LEU A 244 21.53 -11.04 -12.94
CA LEU A 244 22.23 -9.88 -13.44
C LEU A 244 21.45 -9.32 -14.64
N SER A 245 21.01 -8.08 -14.50
CA SER A 245 20.40 -7.32 -15.58
C SER A 245 21.11 -5.98 -15.69
N ALA A 246 21.51 -5.62 -16.89
CA ALA A 246 22.05 -4.30 -17.22
C ALA A 246 21.24 -3.75 -18.39
N THR A 247 20.63 -2.59 -18.18
CA THR A 247 19.77 -1.92 -19.17
C THR A 247 20.37 -0.56 -19.51
N PRO A 248 21.28 -0.49 -20.49
CA PRO A 248 21.75 0.80 -20.98
C PRO A 248 20.63 1.50 -21.78
N PHE A 249 20.57 2.81 -21.67
CA PHE A 249 19.61 3.62 -22.42
C PHE A 249 20.26 4.91 -22.92
N ILE A 250 19.66 5.46 -23.98
CA ILE A 250 19.91 6.81 -24.48
C ILE A 250 18.57 7.53 -24.63
N ALA A 251 18.51 8.76 -24.15
CA ALA A 251 17.34 9.62 -24.34
C ALA A 251 17.79 10.92 -25.02
N ALA A 252 16.94 11.42 -25.94
CA ALA A 252 17.14 12.67 -26.62
C ALA A 252 15.84 13.47 -26.61
N TYR A 253 15.93 14.76 -26.41
CA TYR A 253 14.80 15.66 -26.28
C TYR A 253 14.87 16.80 -27.28
N ALA A 254 13.74 17.29 -27.68
CA ALA A 254 13.59 18.55 -28.41
C ALA A 254 12.65 19.44 -27.59
N ASN A 255 13.23 20.40 -26.86
CA ASN A 255 12.48 21.29 -25.98
C ASN A 255 12.39 22.67 -26.66
N ASN A 256 11.18 23.22 -26.69
CA ASN A 256 10.97 24.61 -27.14
C ASN A 256 10.50 25.44 -25.93
N SER A 257 11.30 26.41 -25.54
CA SER A 257 10.97 27.37 -24.49
C SER A 257 10.46 28.67 -25.13
N TYR A 258 9.24 29.03 -24.79
CA TYR A 258 8.61 30.26 -25.31
C TYR A 258 8.13 31.11 -24.13
N ASN A 259 8.43 32.42 -24.17
CA ASN A 259 7.98 33.43 -23.21
C ASN A 259 8.28 33.10 -21.72
N GLN A 260 9.49 32.72 -21.41
CA GLN A 260 9.94 32.70 -20.00
C GLN A 260 10.64 34.04 -19.67
N PRO A 261 9.97 35.00 -18.98
CA PRO A 261 10.51 36.35 -18.76
C PRO A 261 11.79 36.42 -17.93
N GLN A 262 12.18 35.31 -17.31
CA GLN A 262 13.30 35.24 -16.34
C GLN A 262 14.49 34.38 -16.82
N THR A 263 14.39 33.79 -18.01
CA THR A 263 15.49 32.99 -18.58
C THR A 263 15.77 33.46 -20.01
N SER A 264 17.04 33.61 -20.37
CA SER A 264 17.49 33.95 -21.73
C SER A 264 17.24 32.81 -22.75
N LEU A 265 16.57 31.74 -22.36
CA LEU A 265 16.32 30.56 -23.17
C LEU A 265 15.00 30.69 -23.94
N ASN A 266 14.98 31.54 -24.99
CA ASN A 266 13.96 31.50 -26.05
C ASN A 266 14.47 30.64 -27.19
N GLY A 267 13.73 29.55 -27.51
CA GLY A 267 14.06 28.74 -28.66
C GLY A 267 14.15 27.24 -28.38
N TRP A 268 14.67 26.53 -29.37
CA TRP A 268 14.83 25.08 -29.31
C TRP A 268 16.13 24.68 -28.61
N SER A 269 16.04 23.71 -27.70
CA SER A 269 17.19 22.99 -27.13
C SER A 269 17.04 21.48 -27.38
N HIS A 270 18.17 20.80 -27.55
CA HIS A 270 18.21 19.37 -27.89
C HIS A 270 19.09 18.62 -26.89
N PRO A 271 18.72 18.57 -25.60
CA PRO A 271 19.50 17.81 -24.63
C PRO A 271 19.39 16.31 -24.90
N TRP A 272 20.48 15.60 -24.61
CA TRP A 272 20.52 14.14 -24.67
C TRP A 272 21.23 13.62 -23.44
N THR A 273 20.92 12.39 -23.06
CA THR A 273 21.51 11.72 -21.91
C THR A 273 21.73 10.23 -22.21
N VAL A 274 22.77 9.67 -21.61
CA VAL A 274 23.07 8.24 -21.65
C VAL A 274 23.17 7.75 -20.22
N GLY A 275 22.49 6.69 -19.91
CA GLY A 275 22.52 6.10 -18.57
C GLY A 275 22.41 4.59 -18.62
N MET A 276 22.38 3.98 -17.42
CA MET A 276 22.28 2.55 -17.28
C MET A 276 21.63 2.18 -15.95
N ASP A 277 20.69 1.25 -15.99
CA ASP A 277 20.18 0.56 -14.82
C ASP A 277 20.86 -0.80 -14.67
N LEU A 278 21.29 -1.11 -13.45
CA LEU A 278 21.95 -2.37 -13.09
C LEU A 278 21.19 -3.03 -11.95
N LYS A 279 20.83 -4.29 -12.11
CA LYS A 279 20.27 -5.13 -11.05
C LYS A 279 21.11 -6.38 -10.89
N TYR A 280 21.64 -6.60 -9.70
CA TYR A 280 22.51 -7.72 -9.37
C TYR A 280 22.06 -8.41 -8.08
N GLY A 281 21.70 -9.69 -8.20
CA GLY A 281 21.46 -10.55 -7.05
C GLY A 281 22.79 -10.96 -6.42
N ILE A 282 23.17 -10.34 -5.32
CA ILE A 282 24.40 -10.67 -4.57
C ILE A 282 24.35 -12.12 -4.10
N ASN A 283 23.18 -12.57 -3.66
CA ASN A 283 22.87 -13.95 -3.32
C ASN A 283 21.33 -14.14 -3.34
N GLU A 284 20.83 -15.28 -2.88
CA GLU A 284 19.40 -15.62 -2.89
C GLU A 284 18.52 -14.60 -2.15
N ALA A 285 19.09 -13.94 -1.13
CA ALA A 285 18.38 -13.06 -0.19
C ALA A 285 18.62 -11.57 -0.44
N PHE A 286 19.77 -11.20 -1.03
CA PHE A 286 20.19 -9.81 -1.20
C PHE A 286 20.30 -9.40 -2.66
N THR A 287 19.84 -8.21 -2.96
CA THR A 287 19.93 -7.59 -4.30
C THR A 287 20.55 -6.21 -4.20
N LEU A 288 21.41 -5.89 -5.14
CA LEU A 288 21.91 -4.57 -5.44
C LEU A 288 21.15 -4.06 -6.67
N ASP A 289 20.55 -2.90 -6.56
CA ASP A 289 19.98 -2.14 -7.66
C ASP A 289 20.76 -0.82 -7.76
N ALA A 290 21.20 -0.45 -8.95
CA ALA A 290 21.92 0.80 -9.18
C ALA A 290 21.42 1.45 -10.47
N THR A 291 21.39 2.77 -10.49
CA THR A 291 21.13 3.58 -11.69
C THR A 291 22.19 4.68 -11.79
N VAL A 292 22.69 4.88 -13.00
CA VAL A 292 23.70 5.88 -13.32
C VAL A 292 23.12 6.80 -14.37
N ILE A 293 23.12 8.10 -14.08
CA ILE A 293 22.54 9.18 -14.90
C ILE A 293 21.11 8.79 -15.36
N PRO A 294 20.19 8.55 -14.39
CA PRO A 294 18.85 8.09 -14.72
C PRO A 294 18.07 9.14 -15.51
N ASP A 295 17.33 8.66 -16.50
CA ASP A 295 16.35 9.45 -17.23
C ASP A 295 14.94 8.92 -16.92
N PHE A 296 14.08 9.81 -16.43
CA PHE A 296 12.70 9.48 -16.07
C PHE A 296 11.67 10.05 -17.05
N GLY A 297 12.10 10.54 -18.23
CA GLY A 297 11.23 11.14 -19.23
C GLY A 297 10.16 10.21 -19.80
N GLN A 298 10.37 8.90 -19.76
CA GLN A 298 9.40 7.88 -20.16
C GLN A 298 8.37 7.52 -19.06
N VAL A 299 8.60 7.98 -17.84
CA VAL A 299 7.71 7.70 -16.71
C VAL A 299 6.45 8.56 -16.84
N ARG A 300 5.31 7.97 -16.47
CA ARG A 300 4.04 8.69 -16.47
C ARG A 300 4.14 9.97 -15.64
N SER A 301 3.77 11.10 -16.26
CA SER A 301 3.74 12.41 -15.58
C SER A 301 2.66 12.43 -14.48
N ASP A 302 2.92 13.21 -13.45
CA ASP A 302 1.95 13.46 -12.40
C ASP A 302 0.78 14.30 -12.93
N GLN A 303 -0.38 14.15 -12.32
CA GLN A 303 -1.53 14.98 -12.65
C GLN A 303 -1.31 16.42 -12.16
N ASN A 304 -1.69 17.39 -12.96
CA ASN A 304 -1.70 18.78 -12.51
C ASN A 304 -2.77 18.96 -11.43
N VAL A 305 -2.35 19.42 -10.27
CA VAL A 305 -3.23 19.70 -9.14
C VAL A 305 -3.18 21.18 -8.83
N LEU A 306 -4.33 21.86 -8.85
CA LEU A 306 -4.45 23.19 -8.26
C LEU A 306 -4.48 23.05 -6.74
N ASN A 307 -3.34 23.31 -6.12
CA ASN A 307 -3.21 23.22 -4.66
C ASN A 307 -3.47 24.58 -4.02
N LEU A 308 -4.61 24.71 -3.37
CA LEU A 308 -4.98 25.88 -2.57
C LEU A 308 -4.73 25.68 -1.07
N SER A 309 -4.36 24.46 -0.65
CA SER A 309 -4.05 24.17 0.76
C SER A 309 -2.68 24.71 1.16
N PRO A 310 -2.42 24.92 2.47
CA PRO A 310 -1.08 25.29 2.97
C PRO A 310 -0.06 24.15 2.88
N PHE A 311 -0.50 22.95 2.51
CA PHE A 311 0.33 21.73 2.54
C PHE A 311 0.86 21.37 1.16
N GLU A 312 2.03 20.72 1.14
CA GLU A 312 2.62 20.17 -0.08
C GLU A 312 1.76 19.03 -0.66
N VAL A 313 1.66 18.97 -2.00
CA VAL A 313 0.97 17.86 -2.67
C VAL A 313 1.85 16.62 -2.64
N ARG A 314 1.32 15.51 -2.16
CA ARG A 314 1.99 14.21 -2.20
C ARG A 314 1.68 13.50 -3.51
N PHE A 315 2.71 13.14 -4.26
CA PHE A 315 2.62 12.33 -5.48
C PHE A 315 3.07 10.89 -5.23
N ASN A 316 2.43 9.95 -5.91
CA ASN A 316 2.87 8.56 -5.91
C ASN A 316 4.18 8.40 -6.67
N GLU A 317 4.98 7.40 -6.29
CA GLU A 317 6.21 7.09 -6.99
C GLU A 317 5.89 6.24 -8.24
N ASN A 318 6.37 6.68 -9.40
CA ASN A 318 6.19 6.01 -10.68
C ASN A 318 7.53 5.57 -11.31
N ARG A 319 8.67 5.98 -10.75
CA ARG A 319 10.00 5.65 -11.28
C ARG A 319 10.40 4.23 -10.86
N PRO A 320 10.68 3.31 -11.81
CA PRO A 320 10.90 1.88 -11.53
C PRO A 320 11.98 1.61 -10.49
N PHE A 321 13.08 2.37 -10.51
CA PHE A 321 14.14 2.24 -9.51
C PHE A 321 13.62 2.45 -8.07
N PHE A 322 12.63 3.29 -7.85
CA PHE A 322 12.09 3.62 -6.53
C PHE A 322 10.83 2.85 -6.15
N THR A 323 10.31 1.98 -7.01
CA THR A 323 9.16 1.12 -6.70
C THR A 323 9.57 -0.27 -6.25
N GLU A 324 10.71 -0.78 -6.72
CA GLU A 324 11.21 -2.09 -6.36
C GLU A 324 12.14 -2.09 -5.12
N GLY A 325 12.08 -3.14 -4.30
CA GLY A 325 13.00 -3.35 -3.17
C GLY A 325 12.97 -2.28 -2.09
N THR A 326 11.83 -1.59 -1.92
CA THR A 326 11.68 -0.43 -1.04
C THR A 326 11.05 -0.74 0.30
N GLU A 327 10.60 -1.97 0.54
CA GLU A 327 9.87 -2.38 1.75
C GLU A 327 10.60 -2.07 3.06
N LEU A 328 11.92 -2.09 3.05
CA LEU A 328 12.72 -1.73 4.22
C LEU A 328 12.79 -0.20 4.40
N PHE A 329 12.87 0.54 3.30
CA PHE A 329 13.06 2.00 3.32
C PHE A 329 11.76 2.75 3.62
N ASN A 330 10.59 2.18 3.29
CA ASN A 330 9.28 2.82 3.51
C ASN A 330 8.82 2.78 4.97
N LYS A 331 9.56 2.14 5.87
CA LYS A 331 9.20 2.03 7.28
C LYS A 331 9.23 3.38 7.99
N GLY A 332 8.24 3.64 8.82
CA GLY A 332 8.13 4.85 9.63
C GLY A 332 7.79 6.13 8.88
N GLY A 333 7.64 6.10 7.56
CA GLY A 333 7.34 7.29 6.75
C GLY A 333 8.49 8.30 6.64
N LEU A 334 9.74 7.85 6.90
CA LEU A 334 10.92 8.71 6.90
C LEU A 334 11.61 8.81 5.53
N PHE A 335 11.09 8.11 4.54
CA PHE A 335 11.58 8.18 3.16
C PHE A 335 10.42 8.48 2.20
N TYR A 336 10.57 9.56 1.48
CA TYR A 336 9.73 9.95 0.36
C TYR A 336 10.62 10.06 -0.88
N SER A 337 10.57 9.04 -1.73
CA SER A 337 11.49 8.87 -2.87
C SER A 337 11.48 10.05 -3.85
N ARG A 338 10.36 10.79 -3.93
CA ARG A 338 10.24 12.01 -4.75
C ARG A 338 11.19 13.14 -4.31
N ARG A 339 11.76 13.07 -3.10
CA ARG A 339 12.82 14.00 -2.67
C ARG A 339 14.14 13.75 -3.40
N VAL A 340 14.33 12.56 -3.97
CA VAL A 340 15.55 12.20 -4.70
C VAL A 340 15.42 12.59 -6.16
N GLY A 341 16.34 13.44 -6.64
CA GLY A 341 16.32 14.00 -8.00
C GLY A 341 15.26 15.08 -8.22
N ALA A 342 14.71 15.68 -7.16
CA ALA A 342 13.67 16.70 -7.27
C ALA A 342 14.21 18.07 -7.68
N ASN A 343 15.35 18.48 -7.14
CA ASN A 343 15.88 19.83 -7.26
C ASN A 343 17.13 19.92 -8.15
N ALA A 344 17.74 18.77 -8.45
CA ALA A 344 18.97 18.71 -9.23
C ALA A 344 19.08 17.36 -9.98
N PRO A 345 19.85 17.30 -11.09
CA PRO A 345 20.06 16.06 -11.83
C PRO A 345 20.69 14.98 -10.93
N LEU A 346 20.20 13.76 -11.04
CA LEU A 346 20.72 12.62 -10.31
C LEU A 346 21.94 12.03 -11.04
N ILE A 347 23.09 12.04 -10.41
CA ILE A 347 24.30 11.41 -10.96
C ILE A 347 24.19 9.89 -10.86
N ASN A 348 23.84 9.40 -9.66
CA ASN A 348 23.59 7.97 -9.44
C ASN A 348 22.65 7.75 -8.24
N ALA A 349 22.03 6.59 -8.23
CA ALA A 349 21.42 6.06 -7.02
C ALA A 349 21.69 4.57 -6.94
N THR A 350 21.94 4.08 -5.73
CA THR A 350 22.27 2.68 -5.45
C THR A 350 21.53 2.22 -4.20
N LYS A 351 20.96 1.04 -4.24
CA LYS A 351 20.37 0.42 -3.05
C LYS A 351 20.76 -1.05 -2.96
N VAL A 352 21.04 -1.49 -1.75
CA VAL A 352 21.20 -2.89 -1.39
C VAL A 352 20.10 -3.23 -0.39
N SER A 353 19.33 -4.26 -0.65
CA SER A 353 18.29 -4.69 0.26
C SER A 353 18.19 -6.21 0.31
N GLY A 354 17.86 -6.74 1.48
CA GLY A 354 17.65 -8.17 1.66
C GLY A 354 17.39 -8.54 3.11
N ARG A 355 17.10 -9.82 3.35
CA ARG A 355 16.83 -10.33 4.69
C ARG A 355 17.61 -11.62 4.94
N THR A 356 18.32 -11.68 6.04
CA THR A 356 19.10 -12.86 6.47
C THR A 356 18.18 -14.02 6.89
N LYS A 357 18.74 -15.22 6.99
CA LYS A 357 18.02 -16.41 7.48
C LYS A 357 17.46 -16.28 8.90
N ASN A 358 18.03 -15.39 9.70
CA ASN A 358 17.61 -15.11 11.09
C ASN A 358 16.58 -13.98 11.17
N GLY A 359 16.07 -13.51 10.03
CA GLY A 359 15.03 -12.48 9.99
C GLY A 359 15.54 -11.04 10.10
N LEU A 360 16.86 -10.79 10.08
CA LEU A 360 17.40 -9.43 10.02
C LEU A 360 17.36 -8.91 8.59
N GLY A 361 16.52 -7.92 8.33
CA GLY A 361 16.48 -7.12 7.13
C GLY A 361 17.55 -6.02 7.18
N ILE A 362 18.30 -5.86 6.10
CA ILE A 362 19.32 -4.83 5.95
C ILE A 362 19.02 -4.07 4.66
N GLY A 363 18.87 -2.75 4.77
CA GLY A 363 18.69 -1.83 3.67
C GLY A 363 19.77 -0.75 3.71
N VAL A 364 20.44 -0.52 2.58
CA VAL A 364 21.36 0.61 2.40
C VAL A 364 20.99 1.28 1.08
N PHE A 365 20.75 2.56 1.13
CA PHE A 365 20.48 3.40 -0.04
C PHE A 365 21.45 4.56 -0.06
N ASN A 366 21.92 4.92 -1.24
CA ASN A 366 22.72 6.13 -1.47
C ASN A 366 22.34 6.75 -2.81
N ALA A 367 22.25 8.06 -2.86
CA ALA A 367 22.04 8.83 -4.08
C ALA A 367 22.91 10.10 -4.06
N VAL A 368 23.45 10.45 -5.22
CA VAL A 368 24.22 11.67 -5.43
C VAL A 368 23.54 12.53 -6.47
N GLU A 369 23.19 13.74 -6.09
CA GLU A 369 22.63 14.77 -6.97
C GLU A 369 23.71 15.80 -7.29
N ASP A 370 23.78 16.20 -8.57
CA ASP A 370 24.74 17.21 -9.03
C ASP A 370 24.36 18.61 -8.54
N ALA A 371 25.28 19.54 -8.64
CA ALA A 371 24.98 20.94 -8.43
C ALA A 371 24.10 21.46 -9.60
N ALA A 372 23.05 22.19 -9.27
CA ALA A 372 22.20 22.83 -10.26
C ALA A 372 22.40 24.35 -10.26
N PHE A 373 22.44 24.93 -11.45
CA PHE A 373 22.64 26.35 -11.68
C PHE A 373 21.49 26.91 -12.52
N GLN A 374 21.05 28.10 -12.18
CA GLN A 374 20.04 28.85 -12.92
C GLN A 374 20.67 30.13 -13.48
N THR A 375 20.56 30.32 -14.78
CA THR A 375 20.90 31.56 -15.44
C THR A 375 19.69 32.50 -15.43
N TYR A 376 19.89 33.75 -15.08
CA TYR A 376 18.87 34.80 -15.05
C TYR A 376 19.46 36.11 -15.54
N THR A 377 18.62 37.01 -16.07
CA THR A 377 19.03 38.33 -16.54
C THR A 377 18.66 39.37 -15.52
N GLU A 378 19.64 40.14 -15.07
CA GLU A 378 19.46 41.27 -14.18
C GLU A 378 20.15 42.52 -14.79
N GLU A 379 19.42 43.60 -14.96
CA GLU A 379 19.89 44.84 -15.61
C GLU A 379 20.51 44.63 -17.01
N GLY A 380 19.96 43.65 -17.78
CA GLY A 380 20.50 43.32 -19.11
C GLY A 380 21.76 42.49 -19.11
N ILE A 381 22.26 42.08 -17.94
CA ILE A 381 23.47 41.25 -17.78
C ILE A 381 23.02 39.84 -17.40
N GLU A 382 23.54 38.86 -18.10
CA GLU A 382 23.31 37.44 -17.79
C GLU A 382 24.14 37.04 -16.55
N LYS A 383 23.48 36.54 -15.52
CA LYS A 383 24.09 36.08 -14.26
C LYS A 383 23.70 34.63 -14.01
N THR A 384 24.58 33.87 -13.37
CA THR A 384 24.31 32.48 -12.97
C THR A 384 24.36 32.39 -11.46
N ARG A 385 23.35 31.77 -10.85
CA ARG A 385 23.31 31.43 -9.42
C ARG A 385 23.19 29.93 -9.23
N GLN A 386 23.86 29.41 -8.24
CA GLN A 386 23.67 28.04 -7.79
C GLN A 386 22.30 27.93 -7.07
N VAL A 387 21.43 27.03 -7.55
CA VAL A 387 20.11 26.79 -6.96
C VAL A 387 20.07 25.51 -6.13
N SER A 388 20.98 24.58 -6.40
CA SER A 388 21.19 23.38 -5.60
C SER A 388 22.68 23.04 -5.54
N SER A 389 23.16 22.60 -4.39
CA SER A 389 24.54 22.13 -4.23
C SER A 389 24.66 20.65 -4.53
N LEU A 390 25.88 20.19 -4.82
CA LEU A 390 26.16 18.75 -4.85
C LEU A 390 25.72 18.13 -3.52
N THR A 391 24.81 17.15 -3.60
CA THR A 391 24.13 16.60 -2.43
C THR A 391 24.26 15.08 -2.41
N ASN A 392 24.69 14.55 -1.28
CA ASN A 392 24.66 13.11 -1.00
C ASN A 392 23.49 12.78 -0.06
N LYS A 393 22.66 11.83 -0.46
CA LYS A 393 21.52 11.32 0.31
C LYS A 393 21.73 9.85 0.63
N SER A 394 21.66 9.47 1.89
CA SER A 394 21.87 8.09 2.30
C SER A 394 20.82 7.62 3.31
N ILE A 395 20.49 6.34 3.27
CA ILE A 395 19.58 5.69 4.21
C ILE A 395 20.18 4.36 4.62
N VAL A 396 20.10 4.07 5.92
CA VAL A 396 20.46 2.76 6.49
C VAL A 396 19.29 2.25 7.30
N VAL A 397 18.91 0.99 7.06
CA VAL A 397 17.81 0.32 7.75
C VAL A 397 18.29 -1.01 8.30
N LEU A 398 18.00 -1.25 9.57
CA LEU A 398 18.13 -2.54 10.24
C LEU A 398 16.75 -2.93 10.78
N ASP A 399 16.20 -4.02 10.30
CA ASP A 399 14.84 -4.47 10.61
C ASP A 399 14.85 -5.92 11.09
N GLN A 400 14.71 -6.14 12.39
CA GLN A 400 14.70 -7.46 12.97
C GLN A 400 13.27 -7.99 13.10
N ASN A 401 12.97 -9.07 12.37
CA ASN A 401 11.75 -9.85 12.62
C ASN A 401 11.86 -10.58 13.96
N LEU A 402 10.79 -10.51 14.72
CA LEU A 402 10.61 -11.20 16.01
C LEU A 402 9.52 -12.27 15.88
N LEU A 403 9.30 -13.02 16.97
CA LEU A 403 8.21 -13.98 17.04
C LEU A 403 6.83 -13.29 16.90
N ASN A 404 5.82 -14.06 16.50
CA ASN A 404 4.42 -13.64 16.40
C ASN A 404 4.20 -12.48 15.43
N ASN A 405 4.90 -12.45 14.29
CA ASN A 405 4.81 -11.38 13.28
C ASN A 405 5.12 -9.98 13.86
N SER A 406 6.02 -9.96 14.82
CA SER A 406 6.52 -8.72 15.42
C SER A 406 7.82 -8.27 14.77
N SER A 407 8.17 -6.99 14.89
CA SER A 407 9.44 -6.45 14.39
C SER A 407 9.92 -5.26 15.19
N VAL A 408 11.22 -5.01 15.12
CA VAL A 408 11.88 -3.79 15.59
C VAL A 408 12.76 -3.28 14.47
N THR A 409 12.66 -1.98 14.16
CA THR A 409 13.36 -1.34 13.05
C THR A 409 14.14 -0.13 13.55
N LEU A 410 15.41 -0.05 13.19
CA LEU A 410 16.22 1.16 13.27
C LEU A 410 16.43 1.69 11.85
N LEU A 411 16.11 2.97 11.64
CA LEU A 411 16.27 3.64 10.35
C LEU A 411 16.97 4.97 10.56
N ASN A 412 17.97 5.25 9.73
CA ASN A 412 18.64 6.55 9.68
C ASN A 412 18.62 7.07 8.24
N THR A 413 18.23 8.34 8.07
CA THR A 413 18.41 9.09 6.82
C THR A 413 19.40 10.21 7.04
N ASN A 414 20.25 10.46 6.05
CA ASN A 414 21.27 11.49 6.13
C ASN A 414 21.38 12.21 4.78
N VAL A 415 21.39 13.54 4.83
CA VAL A 415 21.55 14.43 3.67
C VAL A 415 22.72 15.36 3.94
N MET A 416 23.75 15.27 3.11
CA MET A 416 24.95 16.09 3.18
C MET A 416 25.06 16.95 1.93
N ARG A 417 25.22 18.25 2.10
CA ARG A 417 25.31 19.24 1.02
C ARG A 417 26.68 19.88 1.00
N SER A 418 27.25 20.00 -0.19
CA SER A 418 28.54 20.69 -0.34
C SER A 418 28.42 22.19 -0.01
N GLY A 419 29.50 22.78 0.51
CA GLY A 419 29.54 24.19 0.89
C GLY A 419 28.89 24.46 2.25
N SER A 420 28.43 25.69 2.44
CA SER A 420 27.83 26.15 3.70
C SER A 420 26.32 25.97 3.77
N ASN A 421 25.81 24.87 3.22
CA ASN A 421 24.38 24.55 3.20
C ASN A 421 23.96 23.76 4.45
N THR A 422 22.66 23.66 4.68
CA THR A 422 22.10 22.91 5.80
C THR A 422 22.12 21.42 5.52
N ASP A 423 22.81 20.65 6.33
CA ASP A 423 22.76 19.20 6.37
C ASP A 423 21.59 18.71 7.24
N ALA A 424 21.12 17.51 7.00
CA ALA A 424 20.02 16.93 7.77
C ALA A 424 20.27 15.46 8.11
N ASN A 425 19.93 15.08 9.34
CA ASN A 425 19.95 13.70 9.79
C ASN A 425 18.66 13.38 10.53
N VAL A 426 18.04 12.23 10.20
CA VAL A 426 16.85 11.75 10.90
C VAL A 426 17.09 10.32 11.32
N THR A 427 16.92 10.04 12.61
CA THR A 427 17.05 8.69 13.17
C THR A 427 15.75 8.27 13.82
N GLY A 428 15.24 7.11 13.43
CA GLY A 428 14.00 6.55 13.95
C GLY A 428 14.17 5.13 14.48
N LEU A 429 13.60 4.88 15.65
CA LEU A 429 13.39 3.54 16.22
C LEU A 429 11.89 3.24 16.18
N MET A 430 11.51 2.12 15.59
CA MET A 430 10.13 1.69 15.44
C MET A 430 9.95 0.27 15.93
N PHE A 431 8.78 -0.05 16.43
CA PHE A 431 8.41 -1.42 16.77
C PHE A 431 6.96 -1.72 16.40
N ASN A 432 6.73 -2.98 16.06
CA ASN A 432 5.41 -3.56 15.86
C ASN A 432 5.38 -4.88 16.62
N LEU A 433 4.62 -4.94 17.69
CA LEU A 433 4.54 -6.10 18.57
C LEU A 433 3.14 -6.69 18.54
N LYS A 434 3.05 -8.01 18.40
CA LYS A 434 1.78 -8.76 18.44
C LYS A 434 1.87 -9.92 19.40
N ASN A 435 0.75 -10.23 20.05
CA ASN A 435 0.68 -11.41 20.87
C ASN A 435 0.56 -12.69 20.00
N LYS A 436 0.78 -13.87 20.60
CA LYS A 436 0.73 -15.17 19.91
C LYS A 436 -0.61 -15.44 19.21
N ALA A 437 -1.71 -14.97 19.78
CA ALA A 437 -3.05 -15.14 19.22
C ALA A 437 -3.40 -14.11 18.12
N GLN A 438 -2.49 -13.19 17.79
CA GLN A 438 -2.72 -12.09 16.85
C GLN A 438 -3.96 -11.23 17.20
N SER A 439 -4.30 -11.18 18.50
CA SER A 439 -5.51 -10.49 18.98
C SER A 439 -5.25 -9.11 19.55
N TYR A 440 -4.00 -8.81 19.89
CA TYR A 440 -3.57 -7.50 20.38
C TYR A 440 -2.29 -7.07 19.68
N GLY A 441 -2.23 -5.79 19.35
CA GLY A 441 -1.07 -5.13 18.77
C GLY A 441 -0.63 -3.93 19.58
N LEU A 442 0.68 -3.72 19.65
CA LEU A 442 1.30 -2.51 20.18
C LEU A 442 2.34 -2.03 19.17
N ASN A 443 2.13 -0.84 18.62
CA ASN A 443 3.03 -0.23 17.66
C ASN A 443 3.56 1.08 18.24
N GLY A 444 4.75 1.46 17.85
CA GLY A 444 5.27 2.74 18.23
C GLY A 444 6.50 3.15 17.44
N LYS A 445 6.77 4.43 17.45
CA LYS A 445 7.99 5.01 16.90
C LYS A 445 8.50 6.15 17.78
N ALA A 446 9.81 6.31 17.80
CA ALA A 446 10.50 7.48 18.31
C ALA A 446 11.50 7.93 17.25
N VAL A 447 11.34 9.15 16.77
CA VAL A 447 12.13 9.73 15.69
C VAL A 447 12.73 11.04 16.15
N MET A 448 13.99 11.28 15.80
CA MET A 448 14.68 12.55 16.04
C MET A 448 15.19 13.09 14.71
N SER A 449 14.87 14.32 14.40
CA SER A 449 15.42 15.08 13.28
C SER A 449 16.44 16.09 13.79
N HIS A 450 17.53 16.25 13.04
CA HIS A 450 18.58 17.19 13.35
C HIS A 450 19.06 17.87 12.07
N ARG A 451 19.04 19.21 12.03
CA ARG A 451 19.48 20.02 10.91
C ARG A 451 20.60 20.93 11.35
N ILE A 452 21.70 20.91 10.62
CA ILE A 452 22.95 21.65 10.93
C ILE A 452 23.26 22.52 9.72
N GLY A 453 23.34 23.83 9.92
CA GLY A 453 23.62 24.79 8.85
C GLY A 453 24.42 26.00 9.36
N GLN A 454 24.35 27.11 8.64
CA GLN A 454 25.03 28.37 9.02
C GLN A 454 24.39 29.07 10.23
N GLY A 455 23.16 28.66 10.63
CA GLY A 455 22.43 29.17 11.79
C GLY A 455 22.55 28.24 13.00
N PRO A 456 21.73 28.50 14.05
CA PRO A 456 21.58 27.55 15.15
C PRO A 456 21.10 26.19 14.64
N SER A 457 21.67 25.12 15.20
CA SER A 457 21.18 23.77 14.90
C SER A 457 19.73 23.60 15.37
N GLU A 458 18.90 23.02 14.52
CA GLU A 458 17.52 22.71 14.85
C GLU A 458 17.37 21.23 15.15
N SER A 459 16.73 20.90 16.24
CA SER A 459 16.43 19.51 16.62
C SER A 459 14.96 19.38 17.00
N GLY A 460 14.32 18.38 16.43
CA GLY A 460 12.93 18.06 16.73
C GLY A 460 12.71 16.56 16.85
N TYR A 461 11.55 16.16 17.35
CA TYR A 461 11.23 14.77 17.55
C TYR A 461 9.76 14.47 17.30
N ASN A 462 9.49 13.21 16.92
CA ASN A 462 8.15 12.63 16.84
C ASN A 462 8.12 11.36 17.67
N VAL A 463 7.09 11.23 18.49
CA VAL A 463 6.81 10.03 19.27
C VAL A 463 5.38 9.60 19.00
N SER A 464 5.18 8.35 18.58
CA SER A 464 3.84 7.78 18.46
C SER A 464 3.73 6.44 19.15
N LEU A 465 2.54 6.17 19.69
CA LEU A 465 2.20 4.92 20.35
C LEU A 465 0.76 4.53 20.00
N SER A 466 0.57 3.30 19.54
CA SER A 466 -0.73 2.74 19.18
C SER A 466 -0.93 1.40 19.88
N ALA A 467 -2.03 1.25 20.59
CA ALA A 467 -2.45 -0.01 21.21
C ALA A 467 -3.83 -0.41 20.69
N SER A 468 -3.97 -1.67 20.26
CA SER A 468 -5.23 -2.10 19.65
C SER A 468 -5.55 -3.57 19.91
N LYS A 469 -6.85 -3.86 19.97
CA LYS A 469 -7.39 -5.20 19.81
C LYS A 469 -7.70 -5.42 18.33
N THR A 470 -7.05 -6.40 17.72
CA THR A 470 -7.00 -6.59 16.26
C THR A 470 -7.79 -7.81 15.77
N SER A 471 -8.40 -8.60 16.66
CA SER A 471 -9.15 -9.81 16.27
C SER A 471 -10.49 -9.91 16.99
N GLY A 472 -11.45 -10.63 16.37
CA GLY A 472 -12.82 -10.79 16.80
C GLY A 472 -13.78 -9.77 16.16
N ASN A 473 -15.04 -9.84 16.54
CA ASN A 473 -16.05 -8.92 16.00
C ASN A 473 -15.95 -7.50 16.58
N PHE A 474 -15.60 -7.40 17.85
CA PHE A 474 -15.40 -6.13 18.54
C PHE A 474 -13.92 -5.80 18.60
N LEU A 475 -13.55 -4.69 17.98
CA LEU A 475 -12.19 -4.17 17.90
C LEU A 475 -12.15 -2.79 18.54
N TRP A 476 -11.00 -2.42 19.07
CA TRP A 476 -10.76 -1.08 19.60
C TRP A 476 -9.29 -0.71 19.46
N GLY A 477 -9.02 0.57 19.45
CA GLY A 477 -7.66 1.09 19.48
C GLY A 477 -7.58 2.50 20.03
N SER A 478 -6.36 2.85 20.40
CA SER A 478 -5.98 4.17 20.86
C SER A 478 -4.63 4.49 20.24
N ASP A 479 -4.58 5.58 19.49
CA ASP A 479 -3.43 6.04 18.74
C ASP A 479 -3.04 7.43 19.24
N PHE A 480 -1.83 7.56 19.74
CA PHE A 480 -1.25 8.81 20.22
C PHE A 480 -0.09 9.21 19.31
N ASN A 481 -0.04 10.49 18.92
CA ASN A 481 1.07 11.07 18.16
C ASN A 481 1.47 12.41 18.79
N LEU A 482 2.76 12.69 18.84
CA LEU A 482 3.34 13.92 19.30
C LEU A 482 4.48 14.32 18.37
N GLU A 483 4.39 15.50 17.80
CA GLU A 483 5.40 16.12 16.94
C GLU A 483 5.81 17.45 17.51
N SER A 484 7.10 17.59 17.82
CA SER A 484 7.58 18.88 18.32
C SER A 484 7.58 19.94 17.22
N ASP A 485 7.58 21.20 17.62
CA ASP A 485 7.55 22.37 16.76
C ASP A 485 8.72 22.46 15.75
N HIS A 486 9.87 21.86 16.09
CA HIS A 486 11.08 21.79 15.24
C HIS A 486 11.29 20.43 14.56
N TYR A 487 10.31 19.50 14.63
CA TYR A 487 10.43 18.23 13.96
C TYR A 487 10.34 18.40 12.44
N ASN A 488 11.39 18.04 11.72
CA ASN A 488 11.46 18.20 10.27
C ASN A 488 12.22 17.06 9.58
N PRO A 489 11.53 16.05 9.05
CA PRO A 489 12.11 14.97 8.27
C PRO A 489 12.19 15.29 6.76
N ASN A 490 11.78 16.47 6.28
CA ASN A 490 11.44 16.77 4.90
C ASN A 490 12.63 16.81 3.92
N ASP A 491 13.85 16.68 4.38
CA ASP A 491 15.02 16.55 3.50
C ASP A 491 15.02 15.24 2.71
N LEU A 492 14.47 14.13 3.29
CA LEU A 492 14.21 12.85 2.61
C LEU A 492 12.84 12.25 2.92
N GLY A 493 12.16 12.70 3.95
CA GLY A 493 10.80 12.30 4.32
C GLY A 493 9.72 13.23 3.79
N LEU A 494 8.51 13.04 4.28
CA LEU A 494 7.37 13.94 4.04
C LEU A 494 6.57 14.12 5.31
N LEU A 495 6.55 15.35 5.82
CA LEU A 495 5.71 15.83 6.90
C LEU A 495 5.01 17.09 6.40
N PHE A 496 3.70 17.15 6.53
CA PHE A 496 2.92 18.30 6.08
C PHE A 496 3.09 19.51 7.02
N SER A 497 3.02 19.25 8.32
CA SER A 497 3.24 20.28 9.35
C SER A 497 3.72 19.63 10.65
N PRO A 498 4.67 20.22 11.36
CA PRO A 498 5.05 19.83 12.72
C PRO A 498 4.12 20.48 13.76
N ASN A 499 4.49 20.41 15.03
CA ASN A 499 3.85 21.12 16.14
C ASN A 499 2.47 20.57 16.51
N GLU A 500 2.31 19.24 16.50
CA GLU A 500 1.03 18.57 16.73
C GLU A 500 1.11 17.61 17.92
N VAL A 501 0.04 17.58 18.72
CA VAL A 501 -0.26 16.49 19.65
C VAL A 501 -1.65 15.99 19.30
N SER A 502 -1.75 14.76 18.82
CA SER A 502 -3.04 14.17 18.44
C SER A 502 -3.31 12.85 19.13
N HIS A 503 -4.58 12.57 19.35
CA HIS A 503 -5.07 11.35 19.97
C HIS A 503 -6.34 10.87 19.27
N VAL A 504 -6.31 9.63 18.80
CA VAL A 504 -7.47 8.94 18.24
C VAL A 504 -7.87 7.80 19.16
N VAL A 505 -9.14 7.69 19.48
CA VAL A 505 -9.73 6.50 20.11
C VAL A 505 -10.83 5.99 19.20
N TRP A 506 -10.83 4.71 18.94
CA TRP A 506 -11.83 4.12 18.05
C TRP A 506 -12.31 2.78 18.54
N ILE A 507 -13.56 2.46 18.20
CA ILE A 507 -14.18 1.17 18.40
C ILE A 507 -14.87 0.74 17.11
N ASN A 508 -14.70 -0.53 16.75
CA ASN A 508 -15.34 -1.11 15.58
C ASN A 508 -16.10 -2.38 15.97
N TYR A 509 -17.25 -2.58 15.37
CA TYR A 509 -17.97 -3.82 15.43
C TYR A 509 -18.23 -4.36 14.03
N ASN A 510 -17.61 -5.50 13.71
CA ASN A 510 -17.69 -6.15 12.41
C ASN A 510 -18.44 -7.47 12.54
N TYR A 511 -19.40 -7.67 11.70
CA TYR A 511 -20.13 -8.94 11.63
C TYR A 511 -19.88 -9.61 10.29
N TYR A 512 -19.12 -10.68 10.29
CA TYR A 512 -18.58 -11.32 9.08
C TYR A 512 -19.45 -12.44 8.54
N LYS A 513 -20.50 -12.86 9.26
CA LYS A 513 -21.37 -13.97 8.87
C LYS A 513 -22.70 -13.44 8.34
N PRO A 514 -23.38 -14.18 7.43
CA PRO A 514 -24.70 -13.79 6.99
C PRO A 514 -25.70 -13.72 8.15
N TRP A 515 -26.35 -12.57 8.28
CA TRP A 515 -27.37 -12.32 9.29
C TRP A 515 -28.55 -11.56 8.67
N TRP A 516 -29.78 -12.00 8.90
CA TRP A 516 -30.99 -11.44 8.32
C TRP A 516 -30.88 -11.28 6.79
N LYS A 517 -30.95 -10.06 6.25
CA LYS A 517 -30.83 -9.75 4.82
C LYS A 517 -29.39 -9.36 4.42
N LEU A 518 -28.44 -9.41 5.34
CA LEU A 518 -27.05 -9.01 5.13
C LEU A 518 -26.15 -10.23 5.01
N ASN A 519 -25.13 -10.13 4.19
CA ASN A 519 -23.97 -11.03 4.18
C ASN A 519 -22.99 -10.65 5.30
N ASN A 520 -22.79 -9.36 5.48
CA ASN A 520 -22.00 -8.79 6.56
C ASN A 520 -22.41 -7.33 6.82
N PHE A 521 -22.00 -6.81 7.95
CA PHE A 521 -22.03 -5.36 8.23
C PHE A 521 -20.87 -4.98 9.14
N TRP A 522 -20.56 -3.71 9.14
CA TRP A 522 -19.57 -3.10 10.00
C TRP A 522 -20.08 -1.75 10.52
N SER A 523 -19.65 -1.41 11.71
CA SER A 523 -19.84 -0.08 12.27
C SER A 523 -18.58 0.35 13.02
N SER A 524 -18.31 1.65 13.01
CA SER A 524 -17.16 2.25 13.62
C SER A 524 -17.57 3.54 14.31
N MET A 525 -17.06 3.77 15.51
CA MET A 525 -17.10 5.05 16.19
C MET A 525 -15.67 5.47 16.53
N TRP A 526 -15.38 6.74 16.39
CA TRP A 526 -14.07 7.28 16.73
C TRP A 526 -14.17 8.71 17.25
N MET A 527 -13.20 9.06 18.06
CA MET A 527 -12.94 10.41 18.52
C MET A 527 -11.52 10.78 18.11
N TYR A 528 -11.37 11.93 17.52
CA TYR A 528 -10.10 12.56 17.21
C TYR A 528 -9.96 13.84 17.99
N ASN A 529 -8.81 14.05 18.64
CA ASN A 529 -8.43 15.29 19.28
C ASN A 529 -7.06 15.70 18.79
N GLU A 530 -6.90 16.99 18.49
CA GLU A 530 -5.63 17.60 18.08
C GLU A 530 -5.43 18.91 18.83
N SER A 531 -4.20 19.15 19.22
CA SER A 531 -3.73 20.35 19.88
C SER A 531 -2.33 20.68 19.41
N LEU A 532 -1.90 21.92 19.51
CA LEU A 532 -0.51 22.28 19.27
C LEU A 532 0.39 21.69 20.36
N TYR A 533 1.60 21.28 19.97
CA TYR A 533 2.67 20.98 20.91
C TYR A 533 3.18 22.24 21.60
N ARG A 534 3.30 23.36 20.87
CA ARG A 534 3.64 24.71 21.39
C ARG A 534 2.74 25.80 20.77
N PRO A 535 2.13 26.66 21.60
CA PRO A 535 2.04 26.58 23.07
C PRO A 535 1.39 25.27 23.52
N TRP A 536 1.86 24.68 24.63
CA TRP A 536 1.46 23.34 25.06
C TRP A 536 -0.04 23.17 25.20
N ALA A 537 -0.55 22.11 24.56
CA ALA A 537 -1.96 21.71 24.59
C ALA A 537 -2.96 22.80 24.15
N THR A 538 -2.51 23.75 23.31
CA THR A 538 -3.43 24.70 22.70
C THR A 538 -4.36 23.95 21.75
N TRP A 539 -5.65 23.95 22.06
CA TRP A 539 -6.67 23.17 21.38
C TRP A 539 -6.82 23.59 19.90
N GLY A 540 -6.88 22.61 19.02
CA GLY A 540 -7.16 22.79 17.60
C GLY A 540 -8.53 22.24 17.24
N ILE A 541 -8.75 20.93 17.41
CA ILE A 541 -10.02 20.28 17.05
C ILE A 541 -10.34 19.11 17.97
N THR A 542 -11.62 18.87 18.19
CA THR A 542 -12.16 17.60 18.67
C THR A 542 -13.30 17.18 17.75
N GLN A 543 -13.17 16.01 17.14
CA GLN A 543 -14.12 15.49 16.18
C GLN A 543 -14.59 14.10 16.57
N PHE A 544 -15.86 13.82 16.33
CA PHE A 544 -16.46 12.50 16.50
C PHE A 544 -16.93 11.97 15.16
N GLY A 545 -16.70 10.70 14.91
CA GLY A 545 -17.18 10.03 13.72
C GLY A 545 -17.97 8.78 14.03
N PHE A 546 -18.98 8.53 13.23
CA PHE A 546 -19.74 7.29 13.19
C PHE A 546 -19.86 6.83 11.75
N ASN A 547 -19.39 5.61 11.49
CA ASN A 547 -19.46 4.98 10.18
C ASN A 547 -20.23 3.67 10.29
N PHE A 548 -21.05 3.40 9.31
CA PHE A 548 -21.83 2.17 9.22
C PHE A 548 -21.93 1.74 7.76
N GLY A 549 -21.87 0.43 7.50
CA GLY A 549 -22.05 -0.09 6.16
C GLY A 549 -22.21 -1.60 6.13
N GLY A 550 -22.57 -2.11 4.96
CA GLY A 550 -22.77 -3.53 4.81
C GLY A 550 -23.04 -3.96 3.38
N ASN A 551 -23.10 -5.28 3.22
CA ASN A 551 -23.43 -5.92 1.96
C ASN A 551 -24.66 -6.82 2.14
N THR A 552 -25.69 -6.62 1.32
CA THR A 552 -26.90 -7.41 1.38
C THR A 552 -26.68 -8.80 0.76
N ARG A 553 -27.57 -9.76 1.06
CA ARG A 553 -27.59 -11.08 0.39
C ARG A 553 -27.83 -10.99 -1.12
N LYS A 554 -28.32 -9.85 -1.60
CA LYS A 554 -28.45 -9.54 -3.02
C LYS A 554 -27.22 -8.82 -3.60
N PHE A 555 -26.11 -8.78 -2.85
CA PHE A 555 -24.83 -8.15 -3.24
C PHE A 555 -24.94 -6.65 -3.54
N GLN A 556 -25.82 -5.97 -2.84
CA GLN A 556 -25.91 -4.52 -2.84
C GLN A 556 -25.05 -3.98 -1.70
N ASN A 557 -24.21 -2.99 -1.95
CA ASN A 557 -23.38 -2.32 -0.95
C ASN A 557 -24.02 -0.99 -0.57
N PHE A 558 -24.01 -0.68 0.72
CA PHE A 558 -24.47 0.59 1.24
C PHE A 558 -23.66 1.00 2.46
N GLY A 559 -23.67 2.28 2.74
CA GLY A 559 -23.11 2.78 3.98
C GLY A 559 -23.33 4.27 4.17
N MET A 560 -22.93 4.73 5.35
CA MET A 560 -22.95 6.13 5.72
C MET A 560 -21.76 6.47 6.61
N ASN A 561 -21.32 7.72 6.52
CA ASN A 561 -20.34 8.36 7.41
C ASN A 561 -20.98 9.62 8.00
N LEU A 562 -20.94 9.73 9.30
CA LEU A 562 -21.34 10.94 10.04
C LEU A 562 -20.12 11.44 10.81
N ASN A 563 -19.71 12.67 10.59
CA ASN A 563 -18.64 13.33 11.31
C ASN A 563 -19.18 14.62 11.93
N VAL A 564 -18.85 14.88 13.18
CA VAL A 564 -19.31 16.06 13.92
C VAL A 564 -18.14 16.71 14.63
N ALA A 565 -17.97 18.01 14.41
CA ALA A 565 -17.06 18.87 15.16
C ALA A 565 -17.91 19.82 16.03
N PRO A 566 -18.30 19.41 17.24
CA PRO A 566 -19.32 20.13 18.04
C PRO A 566 -18.83 21.43 18.65
N TRP A 567 -17.53 21.68 18.61
CA TRP A 567 -16.91 22.91 19.13
C TRP A 567 -16.16 23.67 18.04
N GLY A 568 -16.42 23.33 16.75
CA GLY A 568 -15.69 23.89 15.64
C GLY A 568 -14.22 23.42 15.58
N MET A 569 -13.35 24.27 15.05
CA MET A 569 -11.92 24.00 14.91
C MET A 569 -11.14 25.32 14.86
N HIS A 570 -9.99 25.38 15.52
CA HIS A 570 -8.97 26.39 15.32
C HIS A 570 -7.90 25.85 14.38
N ASP A 571 -7.92 26.28 13.12
CA ASP A 571 -6.93 25.86 12.11
C ASP A 571 -5.74 26.83 12.16
N TYR A 572 -4.66 26.38 12.80
CA TYR A 572 -3.41 27.14 12.93
C TYR A 572 -2.53 27.10 11.68
N PHE A 573 -2.85 26.25 10.71
CA PHE A 573 -2.04 26.05 9.52
C PHE A 573 -2.52 26.90 8.32
N GLU A 574 -3.82 27.15 8.22
CA GLU A 574 -4.40 27.97 7.14
C GLU A 574 -3.85 29.40 7.07
N PRO A 575 -3.53 30.09 8.20
CA PRO A 575 -2.87 31.39 8.14
C PRO A 575 -1.46 31.38 7.55
N ARG A 576 -0.85 30.18 7.37
CA ARG A 576 0.52 29.96 6.81
C ARG A 576 1.62 30.70 7.58
N ARG A 577 1.44 30.84 8.89
CA ARG A 577 2.38 31.47 9.81
C ARG A 577 3.13 30.42 10.61
N LEU A 578 4.44 30.60 10.77
CA LEU A 578 5.31 29.65 11.49
C LEU A 578 5.29 29.81 13.01
N ASP A 579 4.73 30.93 13.51
CA ASP A 579 4.68 31.27 14.94
C ASP A 579 3.40 30.75 15.64
N TYR A 580 2.42 30.25 14.85
CA TYR A 580 1.14 29.69 15.34
C TYR A 580 0.38 30.62 16.29
N ASP A 581 0.53 31.94 16.15
CA ASP A 581 -0.13 32.95 16.98
C ASP A 581 -1.51 33.39 16.43
N ALA A 582 -1.85 32.93 15.23
CA ALA A 582 -3.11 33.17 14.58
C ALA A 582 -3.72 31.84 14.09
N TYR A 583 -5.03 31.78 14.03
CA TYR A 583 -5.77 30.64 13.49
C TYR A 583 -6.97 31.10 12.66
N TYR A 584 -7.42 30.25 11.75
CA TYR A 584 -8.71 30.37 11.10
C TYR A 584 -9.75 29.60 11.93
N GLU A 585 -10.81 30.29 12.36
CA GLU A 585 -11.89 29.66 13.10
C GLU A 585 -12.89 29.00 12.14
N VAL A 586 -13.01 27.67 12.25
CA VAL A 586 -14.03 26.92 11.53
C VAL A 586 -15.19 26.66 12.48
N PRO A 587 -16.43 27.09 12.14
CA PRO A 587 -17.58 26.90 13.00
C PRO A 587 -17.89 25.43 13.28
N GLU A 588 -18.68 25.19 14.31
CA GLU A 588 -19.25 23.88 14.60
C GLU A 588 -19.94 23.34 13.37
N SER A 589 -19.73 22.05 13.10
CA SER A 589 -20.24 21.47 11.87
C SER A 589 -20.53 19.98 11.99
N GLY A 590 -21.47 19.53 11.17
CA GLY A 590 -21.78 18.14 10.95
C GLY A 590 -21.73 17.79 9.46
N ASN A 591 -21.09 16.68 9.13
CA ASN A 591 -21.00 16.15 7.77
C ASN A 591 -21.62 14.75 7.72
N LEU A 592 -22.61 14.56 6.85
CA LEU A 592 -23.23 13.26 6.57
C LEU A 592 -22.96 12.90 5.11
N TYR A 593 -22.43 11.71 4.88
CA TYR A 593 -22.23 11.14 3.54
C TYR A 593 -22.79 9.73 3.48
N MET A 594 -23.51 9.41 2.42
CA MET A 594 -24.12 8.10 2.18
C MET A 594 -23.80 7.60 0.80
N TRP A 595 -23.70 6.27 0.66
CA TRP A 595 -23.53 5.62 -0.64
C TRP A 595 -24.36 4.35 -0.74
N TYR A 596 -24.72 4.05 -1.97
CA TYR A 596 -25.40 2.81 -2.34
C TYR A 596 -24.93 2.35 -3.72
N ASN A 597 -24.58 1.07 -3.83
CA ASN A 597 -24.22 0.42 -5.08
C ASN A 597 -25.09 -0.82 -5.27
N SER A 598 -25.71 -0.96 -6.44
CA SER A 598 -26.48 -2.15 -6.83
C SER A 598 -25.55 -3.36 -7.07
N ASP A 599 -26.12 -4.54 -7.26
CA ASP A 599 -25.39 -5.78 -7.54
C ASP A 599 -24.57 -5.67 -8.84
N ASN A 600 -23.25 -5.56 -8.72
CA ASN A 600 -22.32 -5.37 -9.83
C ASN A 600 -22.11 -6.62 -10.71
N ARG A 601 -22.68 -7.77 -10.37
CA ARG A 601 -22.73 -9.00 -11.19
C ARG A 601 -23.77 -8.88 -12.30
N LYS A 602 -24.75 -7.99 -12.15
CA LYS A 602 -25.82 -7.78 -13.11
C LYS A 602 -25.34 -7.00 -14.35
N PRO A 603 -25.93 -7.25 -15.52
CA PRO A 603 -25.62 -6.45 -16.71
C PRO A 603 -25.95 -4.97 -16.54
N PHE A 604 -27.01 -4.66 -15.80
CA PHE A 604 -27.40 -3.29 -15.47
C PHE A 604 -27.09 -3.01 -14.01
N THR A 605 -26.31 -1.98 -13.75
CA THR A 605 -25.93 -1.54 -12.42
C THR A 605 -26.16 -0.04 -12.25
N TYR A 606 -26.42 0.36 -11.02
CA TYR A 606 -26.58 1.77 -10.67
C TYR A 606 -25.95 2.04 -9.31
N TYR A 607 -25.53 3.27 -9.14
CA TYR A 607 -25.01 3.76 -7.88
C TYR A 607 -25.61 5.12 -7.56
N PHE A 608 -25.63 5.41 -6.29
CA PHE A 608 -25.94 6.73 -5.74
C PHE A 608 -24.98 6.97 -4.59
N GLU A 609 -24.42 8.17 -4.55
CA GLU A 609 -23.64 8.64 -3.43
C GLU A 609 -23.87 10.13 -3.25
N GLY A 610 -23.84 10.58 -2.01
CA GLY A 610 -23.98 12.00 -1.73
C GLY A 610 -23.98 12.28 -0.25
N GLY A 611 -23.75 13.53 0.04
CA GLY A 611 -23.70 14.01 1.40
C GLY A 611 -23.49 15.50 1.45
N GLY A 612 -23.52 16.04 2.66
CA GLY A 612 -23.32 17.46 2.86
C GLY A 612 -22.76 17.76 4.22
N ARG A 613 -22.10 18.89 4.30
CA ARG A 613 -21.63 19.50 5.54
C ARG A 613 -22.44 20.74 5.83
N CYS A 614 -23.06 20.75 6.99
CA CYS A 614 -23.75 21.92 7.54
C CYS A 614 -22.89 22.54 8.63
N PHE A 615 -22.83 23.86 8.65
CA PHE A 615 -22.16 24.63 9.70
C PHE A 615 -23.24 25.33 10.55
N LEU A 616 -22.94 25.54 11.82
CA LEU A 616 -23.82 26.33 12.69
C LEU A 616 -23.68 27.85 12.45
N GLU A 617 -23.11 28.21 11.34
CA GLU A 617 -23.03 29.56 10.80
C GLU A 617 -24.16 29.76 9.78
N ASP A 618 -24.80 30.93 9.78
CA ASP A 618 -25.95 31.20 8.92
C ASP A 618 -25.61 31.06 7.43
N GLY A 619 -26.36 30.19 6.76
CA GLY A 619 -26.35 30.05 5.31
C GLY A 619 -25.12 29.36 4.75
N ARG A 620 -24.24 28.72 5.55
CA ARG A 620 -23.09 27.98 5.05
C ARG A 620 -23.37 26.48 5.02
N PHE A 621 -23.36 25.91 3.83
CA PHE A 621 -23.44 24.48 3.66
C PHE A 621 -22.81 24.01 2.35
N ASN A 622 -22.35 22.77 2.33
CA ASN A 622 -21.82 22.11 1.13
C ASN A 622 -22.65 20.86 0.88
N LEU A 623 -23.02 20.62 -0.36
CA LEU A 623 -23.78 19.44 -0.79
C LEU A 623 -23.14 18.84 -2.05
N THR A 624 -22.88 17.56 -2.02
CA THR A 624 -22.40 16.80 -3.19
C THR A 624 -23.32 15.62 -3.42
N MET A 625 -23.76 15.42 -4.65
CA MET A 625 -24.58 14.27 -5.07
C MET A 625 -24.08 13.73 -6.39
N ASN A 626 -23.86 12.41 -6.45
CA ASN A 626 -23.46 11.70 -7.66
C ASN A 626 -24.39 10.50 -7.85
N ALA A 627 -24.83 10.27 -9.07
CA ALA A 627 -25.59 9.11 -9.44
C ALA A 627 -25.15 8.60 -10.81
N GLY A 628 -25.18 7.31 -11.02
CA GLY A 628 -24.83 6.76 -12.31
C GLY A 628 -25.43 5.40 -12.57
N ILE A 629 -25.48 5.08 -13.85
CA ILE A 629 -25.90 3.79 -14.37
C ILE A 629 -24.81 3.24 -15.27
N ARG A 630 -24.65 1.93 -15.27
CA ARG A 630 -23.78 1.21 -16.20
C ARG A 630 -24.52 0.04 -16.78
N TRP A 631 -24.52 -0.08 -18.09
CA TRP A 631 -25.06 -1.21 -18.81
C TRP A 631 -23.95 -1.96 -19.54
N ARG A 632 -23.80 -3.24 -19.26
CA ARG A 632 -22.92 -4.16 -19.97
C ARG A 632 -23.76 -4.94 -20.98
N ALA A 633 -23.62 -4.58 -22.24
CA ALA A 633 -24.31 -5.27 -23.31
C ALA A 633 -23.74 -6.68 -23.54
N ASN A 634 -22.42 -6.85 -23.41
CA ASN A 634 -21.68 -8.12 -23.54
C ASN A 634 -20.27 -7.98 -22.94
N GLY A 635 -19.38 -8.97 -23.15
CA GLY A 635 -17.99 -8.94 -22.69
C GLY A 635 -17.10 -7.85 -23.34
N LYS A 636 -17.56 -7.21 -24.43
CA LYS A 636 -16.78 -6.23 -25.19
C LYS A 636 -17.32 -4.80 -25.11
N LEU A 637 -18.60 -4.62 -24.74
CA LEU A 637 -19.25 -3.31 -24.71
C LEU A 637 -19.89 -3.04 -23.35
N SER A 638 -19.48 -1.97 -22.73
CA SER A 638 -20.08 -1.40 -21.53
C SER A 638 -20.28 0.10 -21.73
N VAL A 639 -21.47 0.59 -21.42
CA VAL A 639 -21.82 2.00 -21.48
C VAL A 639 -22.20 2.47 -20.09
N GLY A 640 -21.60 3.56 -19.64
CA GLY A 640 -21.91 4.19 -18.36
C GLY A 640 -22.28 5.66 -18.55
N VAL A 641 -23.26 6.11 -17.79
CA VAL A 641 -23.67 7.51 -17.70
C VAL A 641 -23.74 7.87 -16.23
N GLY A 642 -23.10 8.97 -15.87
CA GLY A 642 -23.14 9.51 -14.53
C GLY A 642 -23.48 11.01 -14.56
N VAL A 643 -24.13 11.47 -13.51
CA VAL A 643 -24.42 12.87 -13.25
C VAL A 643 -23.96 13.20 -11.84
N GLY A 644 -23.25 14.29 -11.69
CA GLY A 644 -22.84 14.86 -10.41
C GLY A 644 -23.31 16.29 -10.26
N ARG A 645 -23.64 16.66 -9.04
CA ARG A 645 -23.93 18.04 -8.66
C ARG A 645 -23.18 18.34 -7.38
N GLU A 646 -22.47 19.44 -7.40
CA GLU A 646 -21.89 20.07 -6.22
C GLU A 646 -22.54 21.43 -6.01
N HIS A 647 -22.84 21.74 -4.76
CA HIS A 647 -23.38 23.03 -4.36
C HIS A 647 -22.64 23.48 -3.10
N LEU A 648 -22.01 24.60 -3.21
CA LEU A 648 -21.23 25.22 -2.15
C LEU A 648 -21.86 26.59 -1.88
N ASP A 649 -22.42 26.77 -0.70
CA ASP A 649 -23.04 28.03 -0.31
C ASP A 649 -22.21 28.69 0.81
N ASN A 650 -21.87 29.97 0.61
CA ASN A 650 -21.03 30.76 1.52
C ASN A 650 -19.72 30.04 1.89
N ASN A 651 -19.16 29.27 0.94
CA ASN A 651 -17.89 28.60 1.19
C ASN A 651 -16.76 29.62 1.24
N VAL A 652 -15.93 29.53 2.29
CA VAL A 652 -14.74 30.38 2.41
C VAL A 652 -13.65 29.72 1.58
N GLY A 653 -13.24 30.40 0.52
CA GLY A 653 -12.12 29.95 -0.31
C GLY A 653 -10.79 30.13 0.41
N GLY A 654 -9.81 29.25 0.16
CA GLY A 654 -8.44 29.50 0.55
C GLY A 654 -7.92 30.77 -0.13
N LEU A 655 -7.16 31.56 0.59
CA LEU A 655 -6.50 32.78 0.12
C LEU A 655 -5.34 32.43 -0.85
#